data_940c28fd7bc146d2fc9bfd4628fda81e
#
_entry.id   940c28fd7bc146d2fc9bfd4628fda81e
#
_cell.length_a   1.000
_cell.length_b   1.000
_cell.length_c   1.000
_cell.angle_alpha   90.00
_cell.angle_beta   90.00
_cell.angle_gamma   90.00
#
_symmetry.space_group_name_H-M   'P 1'
#
loop_
_entity.id
_entity.type
_entity.pdbx_description
1 polymer ?
#
loop_
_entity_poly.entity_id
_entity_poly.type
_entity_poly.pdbx_seq_one_letter_code
_entity_poly.pdbx_strand_id
1 'polypeptide(L)'
;MTFLNISLLAGAGLVVAPILLHLLMRRRPRRLEFPAIRFLQKRQWPQQRRLRIRHWLLLALRAGVIALLAMALARPSVIFSGDWALQEEPIAAALVFDTSVRMEYRHENQTRLEAAKEAALWLLAELPDQSDIAILSTRSGPAAFEVDRASARDRIGRLETSPDSVPLPTAIARALELLQTSEKRLREIYIFTDLARTAWPKEGLAQLRSQWETALGLSVYLLDVGVQTPKDFALQALRLPRQILSSRGTLVVQTQVQAIGTDGVCTVELDVLENDPTSGKRSLQKREEKVCQLQAGQGQEVVFRLRGLSTGVHQGQVRIVGGDALAANDVRYFTFEVKPGWQVLVAAPESAHVVSAFVTEALAPRQLRLSGQARYECRLIRQEELAETDLAPYAALLLLDPKPLEEVLWQKLAGYAADGHGLIICLGRNAEPIETFQTPAAQTLLPAPLRMQVHRPDFDTYLAPPDRQHPVLAEFRRMSGTVPWDAFPVLRYWQLGDLSKGVQIVIPYSDGRPALLERVVGKGRVLTLTTPLTDNANQEPWNFLPVGDAWPYLILLNEMVAYVVGASEHQLNYTVGQTVVLKPPTGSGRRAYVVTAPDGMTFSVPTEGPQNPLVITGLTQPGNYRVQAGSGPDSLEAGFSLNLAPDQTRLDRLAPNELNELLETKNVRLARSRQEIHRHISVGRVGHELFPFLIGLVACLWGAELLVANRFYKD
;
A
#
# COMPACT_ATOMS: atom_id res chain seq x y z
N MET A 1 -3.25 32.54 -35.23
CA MET A 1 -2.98 33.82 -34.50
C MET A 1 -4.32 34.44 -34.19
N THR A 2 -4.60 34.69 -32.95
CA THR A 2 -5.75 35.43 -32.47
C THR A 2 -5.31 36.81 -31.99
N PHE A 3 -6.18 37.81 -32.08
CA PHE A 3 -5.93 39.16 -31.59
C PHE A 3 -6.89 39.49 -30.47
N LEU A 4 -6.40 39.81 -29.28
CA LEU A 4 -7.23 40.19 -28.13
C LEU A 4 -8.04 41.48 -28.42
N ASN A 5 -7.42 42.44 -29.15
CA ASN A 5 -8.01 43.73 -29.42
C ASN A 5 -7.96 44.03 -30.93
N ILE A 6 -8.80 43.36 -31.71
CA ILE A 6 -8.81 43.46 -33.18
C ILE A 6 -9.09 44.91 -33.68
N SER A 7 -9.85 45.70 -32.91
CA SER A 7 -10.15 47.10 -33.21
C SER A 7 -8.90 47.99 -33.24
N LEU A 8 -7.87 47.66 -32.48
CA LEU A 8 -6.61 48.42 -32.43
C LEU A 8 -5.72 48.19 -33.67
N LEU A 9 -5.99 47.14 -34.47
CA LEU A 9 -5.34 46.98 -35.77
C LEU A 9 -5.70 48.14 -36.74
N ALA A 10 -6.84 48.83 -36.57
CA ALA A 10 -7.15 50.03 -37.31
C ALA A 10 -6.11 51.15 -37.12
N GLY A 11 -5.37 51.13 -35.97
CA GLY A 11 -4.25 52.00 -35.72
C GLY A 11 -3.08 51.82 -36.73
N ALA A 12 -3.00 50.69 -37.44
CA ALA A 12 -2.05 50.50 -38.54
C ALA A 12 -2.29 51.49 -39.71
N GLY A 13 -3.48 52.01 -39.84
CA GLY A 13 -3.79 53.08 -40.81
C GLY A 13 -2.99 54.36 -40.57
N LEU A 14 -2.50 54.59 -39.33
CA LEU A 14 -1.62 55.75 -39.02
C LEU A 14 -0.25 55.67 -39.73
N VAL A 15 0.13 54.52 -40.30
CA VAL A 15 1.29 54.36 -41.18
C VAL A 15 1.25 55.30 -42.38
N VAL A 16 0.02 55.67 -42.83
CA VAL A 16 -0.19 56.64 -43.94
C VAL A 16 0.31 58.01 -43.55
N ALA A 17 0.31 58.45 -42.29
CA ALA A 17 0.71 59.78 -41.86
C ALA A 17 2.16 60.12 -42.17
N PRO A 18 3.21 59.30 -41.76
CA PRO A 18 4.60 59.56 -42.16
C PRO A 18 4.79 59.57 -43.68
N ILE A 19 4.05 58.71 -44.42
CA ILE A 19 4.12 58.68 -45.90
C ILE A 19 3.58 59.93 -46.51
N LEU A 20 2.42 60.41 -46.06
CA LEU A 20 1.78 61.65 -46.53
C LEU A 20 2.68 62.84 -46.16
N LEU A 21 3.19 62.94 -44.95
CA LEU A 21 4.11 63.98 -44.53
C LEU A 21 5.36 64.01 -45.41
N HIS A 22 5.93 62.84 -45.73
CA HIS A 22 7.09 62.70 -46.59
C HIS A 22 6.79 63.23 -48.03
N LEU A 23 5.60 62.92 -48.58
CA LEU A 23 5.18 63.38 -49.90
C LEU A 23 4.90 64.88 -49.92
N LEU A 24 4.21 65.43 -48.90
CA LEU A 24 3.88 66.85 -48.78
C LEU A 24 5.10 67.75 -48.56
N MET A 25 6.10 67.25 -47.78
CA MET A 25 7.30 68.00 -47.49
C MET A 25 8.38 67.88 -48.58
N ARG A 26 8.08 67.17 -49.69
CA ARG A 26 9.01 67.02 -50.80
C ARG A 26 9.05 68.35 -51.58
N ARG A 27 9.76 69.37 -51.07
CA ARG A 27 9.99 70.61 -51.76
C ARG A 27 10.73 70.40 -53.07
N ARG A 28 10.15 70.81 -54.18
CA ARG A 28 10.88 70.85 -55.45
C ARG A 28 11.98 71.88 -55.32
N PRO A 29 13.26 71.58 -55.51
CA PRO A 29 14.32 72.54 -55.50
C PRO A 29 14.12 73.47 -56.67
N ARG A 30 14.10 74.82 -56.43
CA ARG A 30 14.12 75.80 -57.49
C ARG A 30 15.46 75.67 -58.20
N ARG A 31 15.42 75.47 -59.50
CA ARG A 31 16.61 75.48 -60.34
C ARG A 31 17.05 76.93 -60.46
N LEU A 32 18.13 77.28 -59.83
CA LEU A 32 18.89 78.52 -60.04
C LEU A 32 19.99 78.17 -61.04
N GLU A 33 19.92 78.75 -62.22
CA GLU A 33 20.98 78.61 -63.21
C GLU A 33 22.16 79.47 -62.74
N PHE A 34 23.23 78.79 -62.32
CA PHE A 34 24.47 79.49 -61.92
C PHE A 34 25.54 79.24 -63.01
N PRO A 35 26.14 80.27 -63.66
CA PRO A 35 27.02 80.13 -64.82
C PRO A 35 28.31 79.34 -64.53
N ALA A 36 28.75 79.22 -63.27
CA ALA A 36 30.00 78.54 -62.88
C ALA A 36 29.86 77.01 -62.65
N ILE A 37 28.65 76.41 -62.88
CA ILE A 37 28.38 74.98 -62.67
C ILE A 37 29.18 74.07 -63.61
N ARG A 38 29.73 74.56 -64.67
CA ARG A 38 30.53 73.80 -65.67
C ARG A 38 31.82 73.26 -65.09
N PHE A 39 32.34 73.77 -63.99
CA PHE A 39 33.57 73.36 -63.35
C PHE A 39 33.38 72.37 -62.19
N LEU A 40 32.15 72.12 -61.70
CA LEU A 40 31.79 71.32 -60.56
C LEU A 40 31.14 69.93 -60.88
N GLN A 41 30.92 69.64 -62.16
CA GLN A 41 30.08 68.47 -62.54
C GLN A 41 30.73 67.08 -62.36
N LYS A 42 31.94 66.91 -61.89
CA LYS A 42 32.58 65.59 -61.82
C LYS A 42 32.59 64.86 -60.49
N ARG A 43 32.03 65.36 -59.40
CA ARG A 43 32.17 64.78 -58.10
C ARG A 43 30.90 64.49 -57.26
N GLN A 44 29.67 64.68 -57.72
CA GLN A 44 28.49 64.60 -56.84
C GLN A 44 27.46 63.51 -57.14
N TRP A 45 27.69 62.59 -58.04
CA TRP A 45 26.72 61.54 -58.34
C TRP A 45 26.56 60.43 -57.31
N PRO A 46 27.57 60.01 -56.55
CA PRO A 46 27.41 58.97 -55.50
C PRO A 46 26.69 59.46 -54.23
N GLN A 47 26.73 60.77 -53.92
CA GLN A 47 26.12 61.28 -52.66
C GLN A 47 24.59 61.40 -52.79
N GLN A 48 24.02 61.71 -53.90
CA GLN A 48 22.54 61.84 -54.08
C GLN A 48 21.86 60.47 -53.94
N ARG A 49 22.48 59.40 -54.38
CA ARG A 49 21.92 58.06 -54.27
C ARG A 49 21.91 57.57 -52.81
N ARG A 50 22.95 57.87 -52.06
CA ARG A 50 23.05 57.57 -50.59
C ARG A 50 22.03 58.37 -49.78
N LEU A 51 21.83 59.65 -50.08
CA LEU A 51 20.81 60.49 -49.42
C LEU A 51 19.37 59.99 -49.67
N ARG A 52 19.03 59.61 -50.89
CA ARG A 52 17.72 58.98 -51.17
C ARG A 52 17.48 57.69 -50.48
N ILE A 53 18.49 56.83 -50.39
CA ILE A 53 18.35 55.53 -49.69
C ILE A 53 18.17 55.79 -48.19
N ARG A 54 18.88 56.74 -47.58
CA ARG A 54 18.73 57.10 -46.18
C ARG A 54 17.34 57.67 -45.85
N HIS A 55 16.75 58.51 -46.71
CA HIS A 55 15.41 59.04 -46.52
C HIS A 55 14.34 57.94 -46.64
N TRP A 56 14.48 57.03 -47.56
CA TRP A 56 13.59 55.89 -47.68
C TRP A 56 13.72 54.90 -46.48
N LEU A 57 14.94 54.71 -45.97
CA LEU A 57 15.21 53.90 -44.80
C LEU A 57 14.55 54.50 -43.56
N LEU A 58 14.70 55.83 -43.32
CA LEU A 58 14.04 56.50 -42.20
C LEU A 58 12.53 56.45 -42.30
N LEU A 59 11.97 56.61 -43.48
CA LEU A 59 10.50 56.48 -43.72
C LEU A 59 10.03 55.05 -43.43
N ALA A 60 10.78 54.05 -43.88
CA ALA A 60 10.47 52.66 -43.66
C ALA A 60 10.55 52.28 -42.16
N LEU A 61 11.55 52.79 -41.42
CA LEU A 61 11.69 52.60 -39.98
C LEU A 61 10.52 53.25 -39.22
N ARG A 62 10.14 54.48 -39.53
CA ARG A 62 8.97 55.17 -38.91
C ARG A 62 7.66 54.45 -39.19
N ALA A 63 7.43 54.08 -40.43
CA ALA A 63 6.26 53.27 -40.81
C ALA A 63 6.22 51.91 -40.10
N GLY A 64 7.39 51.29 -40.01
CA GLY A 64 7.57 50.00 -39.30
C GLY A 64 7.30 50.08 -37.80
N VAL A 65 7.78 51.14 -37.12
CA VAL A 65 7.51 51.37 -35.70
C VAL A 65 5.99 51.52 -35.46
N ILE A 66 5.30 52.32 -36.26
CA ILE A 66 3.85 52.52 -36.10
C ILE A 66 3.08 51.24 -36.40
N ALA A 67 3.45 50.50 -37.45
CA ALA A 67 2.80 49.25 -37.79
C ALA A 67 2.98 48.17 -36.70
N LEU A 68 4.21 48.04 -36.20
CA LEU A 68 4.53 47.08 -35.13
C LEU A 68 3.90 47.51 -33.80
N LEU A 69 3.82 48.79 -33.48
CA LEU A 69 3.14 49.29 -32.28
C LEU A 69 1.62 48.99 -32.36
N ALA A 70 0.99 49.23 -33.49
CA ALA A 70 -0.41 48.86 -33.69
C ALA A 70 -0.62 47.35 -33.57
N MET A 71 0.29 46.54 -34.11
CA MET A 71 0.28 45.08 -33.98
C MET A 71 0.51 44.64 -32.52
N ALA A 72 1.43 45.25 -31.79
CA ALA A 72 1.69 44.98 -30.39
C ALA A 72 0.46 45.29 -29.51
N LEU A 73 -0.18 46.46 -29.74
CA LEU A 73 -1.39 46.86 -29.02
C LEU A 73 -2.59 45.97 -29.32
N ALA A 74 -2.66 45.37 -30.49
CA ALA A 74 -3.68 44.37 -30.86
C ALA A 74 -3.45 43.02 -30.11
N ARG A 75 -2.33 42.85 -29.39
CA ARG A 75 -1.96 41.65 -28.60
C ARG A 75 -2.20 40.37 -29.39
N PRO A 76 -1.40 40.08 -30.44
CA PRO A 76 -1.49 38.81 -31.13
C PRO A 76 -1.06 37.66 -30.19
N SER A 77 -1.86 36.60 -30.12
CA SER A 77 -1.53 35.36 -29.46
C SER A 77 -1.42 34.22 -30.46
N VAL A 78 -0.50 33.32 -30.24
CA VAL A 78 -0.29 32.13 -31.06
C VAL A 78 -0.76 30.91 -30.29
N ILE A 79 -1.84 30.29 -30.77
CA ILE A 79 -2.30 28.99 -30.33
C ILE A 79 -1.81 27.98 -31.36
N PHE A 80 -1.14 26.94 -30.91
CA PHE A 80 -0.63 25.86 -31.78
C PHE A 80 -1.75 24.93 -32.30
N SER A 81 -2.99 25.10 -31.85
CA SER A 81 -4.17 24.38 -32.34
C SER A 81 -5.25 25.42 -32.77
N GLY A 82 -5.51 25.48 -34.04
CA GLY A 82 -6.22 26.55 -34.73
C GLY A 82 -7.69 26.70 -34.43
N ASP A 83 -8.06 27.50 -33.43
CA ASP A 83 -9.41 28.11 -33.44
C ASP A 83 -9.49 29.38 -32.59
N TRP A 84 -10.35 30.27 -33.06
CA TRP A 84 -10.45 31.70 -32.75
C TRP A 84 -11.54 31.95 -31.70
N ALA A 85 -11.29 32.73 -30.67
CA ALA A 85 -12.25 33.26 -29.68
C ALA A 85 -12.73 32.24 -28.60
N LEU A 86 -11.83 31.73 -27.77
CA LEU A 86 -12.17 30.66 -26.80
C LEU A 86 -12.29 31.12 -25.34
N GLN A 87 -12.25 32.43 -25.03
CA GLN A 87 -12.20 32.90 -23.62
C GLN A 87 -13.54 32.78 -22.89
N GLU A 88 -14.66 32.72 -23.63
CA GLU A 88 -16.02 32.60 -23.09
C GLU A 88 -16.76 31.34 -23.60
N GLU A 89 -16.10 30.47 -24.35
CA GLU A 89 -16.73 29.25 -24.86
C GLU A 89 -17.03 28.27 -23.72
N PRO A 90 -18.24 27.74 -23.59
CA PRO A 90 -18.58 26.74 -22.58
C PRO A 90 -17.73 25.47 -22.75
N ILE A 91 -17.22 24.95 -21.65
CA ILE A 91 -16.32 23.79 -21.61
C ILE A 91 -16.97 22.62 -20.92
N ALA A 92 -16.43 21.41 -21.12
CA ALA A 92 -16.68 20.28 -20.27
C ALA A 92 -15.51 20.15 -19.23
N ALA A 93 -15.79 20.36 -17.96
CA ALA A 93 -14.83 20.37 -16.89
C ALA A 93 -15.06 19.22 -15.92
N ALA A 94 -14.05 18.39 -15.69
CA ALA A 94 -14.06 17.36 -14.65
C ALA A 94 -13.08 17.73 -13.53
N LEU A 95 -13.61 17.89 -12.30
CA LEU A 95 -12.83 18.14 -11.11
C LEU A 95 -12.65 16.81 -10.39
N VAL A 96 -11.43 16.29 -10.39
CA VAL A 96 -11.06 14.99 -9.81
C VAL A 96 -10.30 15.20 -8.50
N PHE A 97 -10.86 14.71 -7.40
CA PHE A 97 -10.28 14.85 -6.06
C PHE A 97 -9.63 13.55 -5.62
N ASP A 98 -8.38 13.62 -5.18
CA ASP A 98 -7.83 12.61 -4.30
C ASP A 98 -8.55 12.70 -2.96
N THR A 99 -9.24 11.65 -2.58
CA THR A 99 -9.95 11.53 -1.29
C THR A 99 -9.36 10.42 -0.44
N SER A 100 -8.12 10.03 -0.71
CA SER A 100 -7.39 9.08 0.14
C SER A 100 -7.14 9.65 1.54
N VAL A 101 -6.90 8.76 2.49
CA VAL A 101 -6.68 9.12 3.90
C VAL A 101 -5.52 10.11 4.09
N ARG A 102 -4.53 10.13 3.21
CA ARG A 102 -3.43 11.11 3.22
C ARG A 102 -3.90 12.56 3.10
N MET A 103 -5.06 12.78 2.51
CA MET A 103 -5.64 14.11 2.37
C MET A 103 -6.16 14.70 3.70
N GLU A 104 -6.14 13.90 4.79
CA GLU A 104 -6.36 14.37 6.18
C GLU A 104 -5.13 15.06 6.79
N TYR A 105 -3.97 14.95 6.15
CA TYR A 105 -2.75 15.62 6.64
C TYR A 105 -3.01 17.09 6.85
N ARG A 106 -2.73 17.57 8.09
CA ARG A 106 -2.96 18.97 8.50
C ARG A 106 -1.68 19.81 8.37
N HIS A 107 -1.84 20.96 7.78
CA HIS A 107 -0.82 22.00 7.73
C HIS A 107 -1.47 23.36 7.97
N GLU A 108 -0.95 24.16 8.89
CA GLU A 108 -1.53 25.46 9.23
C GLU A 108 -3.03 25.41 9.58
N ASN A 109 -3.44 24.43 10.37
CA ASN A 109 -4.83 24.15 10.78
C ASN A 109 -5.80 23.77 9.64
N GLN A 110 -5.33 23.54 8.43
CA GLN A 110 -6.13 23.11 7.29
C GLN A 110 -5.70 21.72 6.82
N THR A 111 -6.64 20.86 6.46
CA THR A 111 -6.35 19.60 5.81
C THR A 111 -6.09 19.79 4.32
N ARG A 112 -5.33 18.86 3.71
CA ARG A 112 -5.11 18.88 2.25
C ARG A 112 -6.42 18.84 1.48
N LEU A 113 -7.41 18.08 1.97
CA LEU A 113 -8.74 18.01 1.34
C LEU A 113 -9.49 19.35 1.44
N GLU A 114 -9.41 20.04 2.58
CA GLU A 114 -9.99 21.38 2.74
C GLU A 114 -9.33 22.38 1.78
N ALA A 115 -8.01 22.35 1.64
CA ALA A 115 -7.28 23.16 0.67
C ALA A 115 -7.70 22.86 -0.78
N ALA A 116 -7.89 21.57 -1.11
CA ALA A 116 -8.41 21.15 -2.41
C ALA A 116 -9.83 21.67 -2.68
N LYS A 117 -10.73 21.56 -1.68
CA LYS A 117 -12.10 22.10 -1.78
C LYS A 117 -12.11 23.60 -1.99
N GLU A 118 -11.30 24.35 -1.25
CA GLU A 118 -11.20 25.79 -1.38
C GLU A 118 -10.69 26.20 -2.77
N ALA A 119 -9.65 25.54 -3.28
CA ALA A 119 -9.13 25.77 -4.62
C ALA A 119 -10.17 25.43 -5.70
N ALA A 120 -10.93 24.35 -5.50
CA ALA A 120 -11.98 23.95 -6.44
C ALA A 120 -13.18 24.90 -6.45
N LEU A 121 -13.61 25.40 -5.28
CA LEU A 121 -14.69 26.40 -5.18
C LEU A 121 -14.30 27.71 -5.87
N TRP A 122 -13.05 28.14 -5.71
CA TRP A 122 -12.53 29.27 -6.45
C TRP A 122 -12.55 29.00 -7.97
N LEU A 123 -12.03 27.84 -8.40
CA LEU A 123 -12.02 27.45 -9.80
C LEU A 123 -13.41 27.38 -10.40
N LEU A 124 -14.38 26.83 -9.65
CA LEU A 124 -15.79 26.73 -10.07
C LEU A 124 -16.39 28.11 -10.41
N ALA A 125 -15.97 29.17 -9.72
CA ALA A 125 -16.40 30.55 -10.01
C ALA A 125 -15.77 31.10 -11.29
N GLU A 126 -14.57 30.65 -11.69
CA GLU A 126 -13.84 31.09 -12.87
C GLU A 126 -14.20 30.30 -14.15
N LEU A 127 -14.99 29.23 -14.03
CA LEU A 127 -15.45 28.49 -15.23
C LEU A 127 -16.45 29.31 -16.06
N PRO A 128 -16.43 29.18 -17.41
CA PRO A 128 -17.42 29.83 -18.27
C PRO A 128 -18.85 29.40 -17.93
N ASP A 129 -19.80 30.28 -18.19
CA ASP A 129 -21.23 29.95 -18.06
C ASP A 129 -21.64 28.84 -19.03
N GLN A 130 -22.67 28.08 -18.67
CA GLN A 130 -23.17 26.92 -19.44
C GLN A 130 -22.14 25.81 -19.69
N SER A 131 -21.06 25.73 -18.88
CA SER A 131 -20.13 24.62 -18.91
C SER A 131 -20.72 23.38 -18.26
N ASP A 132 -20.40 22.19 -18.80
CA ASP A 132 -20.74 20.91 -18.20
C ASP A 132 -19.70 20.61 -17.11
N ILE A 133 -20.14 20.49 -15.85
CA ILE A 133 -19.26 20.34 -14.70
C ILE A 133 -19.49 18.97 -14.06
N ALA A 134 -18.41 18.22 -13.84
CA ALA A 134 -18.46 16.95 -13.12
C ALA A 134 -17.53 16.96 -11.92
N ILE A 135 -18.01 16.44 -10.78
CA ILE A 135 -17.23 16.27 -9.56
C ILE A 135 -17.00 14.79 -9.33
N LEU A 136 -15.75 14.37 -9.43
CA LEU A 136 -15.32 12.99 -9.20
C LEU A 136 -14.34 12.92 -8.03
N SER A 137 -14.29 11.77 -7.39
CA SER A 137 -13.31 11.48 -6.35
C SER A 137 -12.67 10.12 -6.57
N THR A 138 -11.59 9.84 -5.85
CA THR A 138 -10.98 8.50 -5.81
C THR A 138 -11.85 7.48 -5.09
N ARG A 139 -12.96 7.87 -4.48
CA ARG A 139 -13.96 6.93 -3.98
C ARG A 139 -14.76 6.34 -5.14
N SER A 140 -15.07 5.04 -5.06
CA SER A 140 -15.89 4.36 -6.06
C SER A 140 -17.31 4.94 -6.08
N GLY A 141 -17.81 5.28 -7.28
CA GLY A 141 -19.15 5.82 -7.45
C GLY A 141 -19.43 6.17 -8.93
N PRO A 142 -20.70 6.45 -9.27
CA PRO A 142 -21.06 6.83 -10.63
C PRO A 142 -20.47 8.20 -10.99
N ALA A 143 -20.00 8.31 -12.23
CA ALA A 143 -19.57 9.58 -12.82
C ALA A 143 -20.74 10.21 -13.59
N ALA A 144 -21.08 11.45 -13.27
CA ALA A 144 -22.13 12.19 -13.94
C ALA A 144 -21.82 13.70 -13.91
N PHE A 145 -22.34 14.44 -14.89
CA PHE A 145 -22.34 15.89 -14.84
C PHE A 145 -23.34 16.38 -13.81
N GLU A 146 -22.98 17.43 -13.12
CA GLU A 146 -23.86 18.12 -12.17
C GLU A 146 -24.92 18.95 -12.94
N VAL A 147 -26.10 19.09 -12.36
CA VAL A 147 -27.21 19.81 -13.00
C VAL A 147 -26.89 21.29 -13.11
N ASP A 148 -26.25 21.84 -12.09
CA ASP A 148 -25.87 23.26 -12.03
C ASP A 148 -24.65 23.48 -11.14
N ARG A 149 -24.19 24.74 -11.07
CA ARG A 149 -23.04 25.14 -10.24
C ARG A 149 -23.32 25.02 -8.74
N ALA A 150 -24.59 25.17 -8.31
CA ALA A 150 -24.94 25.04 -6.90
C ALA A 150 -24.80 23.59 -6.45
N SER A 151 -25.28 22.64 -7.27
CA SER A 151 -25.11 21.20 -7.02
C SER A 151 -23.64 20.81 -7.00
N ALA A 152 -22.83 21.36 -7.90
CA ALA A 152 -21.38 21.14 -7.92
C ALA A 152 -20.71 21.65 -6.62
N ARG A 153 -21.09 22.85 -6.16
CA ARG A 153 -20.61 23.43 -4.90
C ARG A 153 -20.97 22.56 -3.70
N ASP A 154 -22.22 22.13 -3.62
CA ASP A 154 -22.71 21.27 -2.53
C ASP A 154 -21.98 19.93 -2.53
N ARG A 155 -21.73 19.35 -3.70
CA ARG A 155 -20.99 18.09 -3.83
C ARG A 155 -19.55 18.24 -3.39
N ILE A 156 -18.84 19.31 -3.78
CA ILE A 156 -17.50 19.62 -3.27
C ILE A 156 -17.50 19.72 -1.75
N GLY A 157 -18.48 20.40 -1.17
CA GLY A 157 -18.63 20.57 0.28
C GLY A 157 -18.73 19.23 1.04
N ARG A 158 -19.45 18.25 0.45
CA ARG A 158 -19.69 16.92 1.04
C ARG A 158 -18.59 15.90 0.79
N LEU A 159 -17.51 16.24 0.09
CA LEU A 159 -16.38 15.32 -0.10
C LEU A 159 -15.74 15.02 1.26
N GLU A 160 -15.49 13.75 1.49
CA GLU A 160 -14.81 13.23 2.69
C GLU A 160 -13.70 12.28 2.25
N THR A 161 -12.69 12.13 3.09
CA THR A 161 -11.65 11.12 2.90
C THR A 161 -12.23 9.72 3.08
N SER A 162 -11.66 8.76 2.38
CA SER A 162 -12.07 7.36 2.48
C SER A 162 -10.88 6.43 2.40
N PRO A 163 -10.80 5.43 3.28
CA PRO A 163 -9.83 4.35 3.16
C PRO A 163 -10.04 3.47 1.93
N ASP A 164 -11.28 3.43 1.40
CA ASP A 164 -11.63 2.70 0.18
C ASP A 164 -11.49 3.61 -1.05
N SER A 165 -10.27 4.07 -1.30
CA SER A 165 -9.96 4.90 -2.45
C SER A 165 -9.26 4.11 -3.55
N VAL A 166 -9.73 4.29 -4.80
CA VAL A 166 -9.07 3.76 -5.99
C VAL A 166 -7.88 4.65 -6.38
N PRO A 167 -6.88 4.12 -7.10
CA PRO A 167 -5.78 4.92 -7.62
C PRO A 167 -6.26 6.09 -8.49
N LEU A 168 -5.55 7.21 -8.44
CA LEU A 168 -5.84 8.40 -9.26
C LEU A 168 -5.99 8.11 -10.76
N PRO A 169 -5.13 7.30 -11.41
CA PRO A 169 -5.30 6.96 -12.82
C PRO A 169 -6.68 6.38 -13.14
N THR A 170 -7.25 5.56 -12.26
CA THR A 170 -8.60 4.99 -12.42
C THR A 170 -9.69 6.07 -12.34
N ALA A 171 -9.57 7.02 -11.41
CA ALA A 171 -10.52 8.11 -11.28
C ALA A 171 -10.43 9.06 -12.48
N ILE A 172 -9.24 9.33 -12.99
CA ILE A 172 -8.99 10.15 -14.17
C ILE A 172 -9.55 9.47 -15.44
N ALA A 173 -9.38 8.16 -15.59
CA ALA A 173 -9.95 7.40 -16.72
C ALA A 173 -11.49 7.54 -16.77
N ARG A 174 -12.17 7.42 -15.62
CA ARG A 174 -13.62 7.65 -15.51
C ARG A 174 -14.01 9.08 -15.88
N ALA A 175 -13.20 10.07 -15.48
CA ALA A 175 -13.42 11.46 -15.86
C ALA A 175 -13.29 11.67 -17.38
N LEU A 176 -12.30 11.02 -18.01
CA LEU A 176 -12.12 11.06 -19.46
C LEU A 176 -13.30 10.46 -20.22
N GLU A 177 -13.76 9.28 -19.78
CA GLU A 177 -14.94 8.62 -20.36
C GLU A 177 -16.16 9.51 -20.27
N LEU A 178 -16.40 10.15 -19.12
CA LEU A 178 -17.51 11.07 -18.94
C LEU A 178 -17.40 12.31 -19.85
N LEU A 179 -16.20 12.92 -19.92
CA LEU A 179 -15.99 14.10 -20.76
C LEU A 179 -16.19 13.82 -22.26
N GLN A 180 -15.99 12.57 -22.69
CA GLN A 180 -16.27 12.18 -24.08
C GLN A 180 -17.77 12.21 -24.43
N THR A 181 -18.65 12.10 -23.43
CA THR A 181 -20.12 12.16 -23.65
C THR A 181 -20.64 13.59 -23.81
N SER A 182 -19.84 14.60 -23.44
CA SER A 182 -20.22 16.01 -23.61
C SER A 182 -20.05 16.47 -25.05
N GLU A 183 -21.00 17.29 -25.52
CA GLU A 183 -20.96 17.95 -26.82
C GLU A 183 -19.99 19.15 -26.86
N LYS A 184 -19.47 19.58 -25.71
CA LYS A 184 -18.52 20.68 -25.61
C LYS A 184 -17.21 20.33 -26.30
N ARG A 185 -16.68 21.31 -27.05
CA ARG A 185 -15.47 21.13 -27.83
C ARG A 185 -14.20 21.09 -26.98
N LEU A 186 -14.14 21.97 -25.97
CA LEU A 186 -13.04 22.05 -25.04
C LEU A 186 -13.33 21.18 -23.82
N ARG A 187 -12.36 20.35 -23.45
CA ARG A 187 -12.42 19.43 -22.32
C ARG A 187 -11.27 19.72 -21.36
N GLU A 188 -11.59 19.91 -20.09
CA GLU A 188 -10.60 20.23 -19.09
C GLU A 188 -10.73 19.28 -17.90
N ILE A 189 -9.59 18.73 -17.44
CA ILE A 189 -9.53 17.93 -16.20
C ILE A 189 -8.68 18.70 -15.19
N TYR A 190 -9.22 18.85 -14.00
CA TYR A 190 -8.56 19.46 -12.86
C TYR A 190 -8.39 18.41 -11.77
N ILE A 191 -7.13 18.04 -11.46
CA ILE A 191 -6.80 16.97 -10.53
C ILE A 191 -6.24 17.60 -9.26
N PHE A 192 -6.93 17.42 -8.14
CA PHE A 192 -6.51 17.89 -6.82
C PHE A 192 -5.86 16.75 -6.06
N THR A 193 -4.55 16.83 -5.82
CA THR A 193 -3.77 15.73 -5.21
C THR A 193 -2.59 16.25 -4.39
N ASP A 194 -2.11 15.43 -3.46
CA ASP A 194 -0.91 15.69 -2.68
C ASP A 194 0.38 15.24 -3.38
N LEU A 195 0.29 14.73 -4.61
CA LEU A 195 1.39 14.12 -5.36
C LEU A 195 2.06 12.94 -4.66
N ALA A 196 1.36 12.24 -3.79
CA ALA A 196 1.93 11.05 -3.17
C ALA A 196 2.25 9.98 -4.21
N ARG A 197 3.43 9.36 -4.10
CA ARG A 197 3.90 8.31 -5.02
C ARG A 197 2.91 7.14 -5.13
N THR A 198 2.27 6.78 -4.01
CA THR A 198 1.28 5.70 -3.94
C THR A 198 -0.04 5.99 -4.63
N ALA A 199 -0.35 7.29 -4.90
CA ALA A 199 -1.52 7.67 -5.68
C ALA A 199 -1.37 7.38 -7.18
N TRP A 200 -0.13 7.22 -7.67
CA TRP A 200 0.25 7.03 -9.06
C TRP A 200 0.94 5.68 -9.31
N PRO A 201 0.27 4.54 -9.10
CA PRO A 201 0.86 3.24 -9.39
C PRO A 201 1.15 3.11 -10.89
N LYS A 202 2.22 2.37 -11.22
CA LYS A 202 2.63 2.17 -12.63
C LYS A 202 1.58 1.41 -13.44
N GLU A 203 0.86 0.52 -12.75
CA GLU A 203 -0.28 -0.19 -13.31
C GLU A 203 -1.40 0.80 -13.66
N GLY A 204 -1.91 0.76 -14.89
CA GLY A 204 -2.94 1.67 -15.39
C GLY A 204 -2.45 2.97 -16.02
N LEU A 205 -1.20 3.41 -15.76
CA LEU A 205 -0.67 4.63 -16.40
C LEU A 205 -0.52 4.48 -17.91
N ALA A 206 -0.11 3.32 -18.40
CA ALA A 206 0.02 3.07 -19.84
C ALA A 206 -1.33 3.21 -20.57
N GLN A 207 -2.40 2.69 -19.99
CA GLN A 207 -3.75 2.84 -20.54
C GLN A 207 -4.22 4.30 -20.50
N LEU A 208 -3.97 5.00 -19.39
CA LEU A 208 -4.31 6.42 -19.24
C LEU A 208 -3.58 7.28 -20.27
N ARG A 209 -2.29 7.03 -20.54
CA ARG A 209 -1.52 7.73 -21.58
C ARG A 209 -2.14 7.58 -22.96
N SER A 210 -2.46 6.35 -23.35
CA SER A 210 -3.08 6.09 -24.67
C SER A 210 -4.42 6.81 -24.83
N GLN A 211 -5.21 6.89 -23.76
CA GLN A 211 -6.47 7.65 -23.75
C GLN A 211 -6.23 9.16 -23.86
N TRP A 212 -5.20 9.71 -23.22
CA TRP A 212 -4.86 11.13 -23.30
C TRP A 212 -4.36 11.55 -24.68
N GLU A 213 -3.54 10.74 -25.31
CA GLU A 213 -3.01 11.01 -26.66
C GLU A 213 -4.12 11.03 -27.72
N THR A 214 -5.17 10.24 -27.53
CA THR A 214 -6.30 10.16 -28.45
C THR A 214 -7.38 11.23 -28.19
N ALA A 215 -7.37 11.87 -27.01
CA ALA A 215 -8.37 12.84 -26.62
C ALA A 215 -8.08 14.25 -27.23
N LEU A 216 -8.74 14.57 -28.30
CA LEU A 216 -8.65 15.90 -28.95
C LEU A 216 -9.26 16.99 -28.05
N GLY A 217 -8.58 18.13 -27.96
CA GLY A 217 -9.06 19.30 -27.20
C GLY A 217 -9.01 19.14 -25.67
N LEU A 218 -8.30 18.16 -25.15
CA LEU A 218 -8.12 17.93 -23.72
C LEU A 218 -6.98 18.77 -23.16
N SER A 219 -7.26 19.48 -22.06
CA SER A 219 -6.25 20.11 -21.21
C SER A 219 -6.31 19.51 -19.81
N VAL A 220 -5.14 19.18 -19.23
CA VAL A 220 -5.05 18.58 -17.89
C VAL A 220 -4.28 19.51 -16.97
N TYR A 221 -4.92 19.88 -15.88
CA TYR A 221 -4.36 20.73 -14.83
C TYR A 221 -4.22 19.92 -13.53
N LEU A 222 -3.04 19.87 -12.99
CA LEU A 222 -2.73 19.16 -11.77
C LEU A 222 -2.46 20.17 -10.67
N LEU A 223 -3.32 20.16 -9.66
CA LEU A 223 -3.26 21.07 -8.53
C LEU A 223 -2.62 20.37 -7.33
N ASP A 224 -1.40 20.76 -7.05
CA ASP A 224 -0.64 20.25 -5.91
C ASP A 224 -1.07 20.96 -4.63
N VAL A 225 -1.90 20.29 -3.83
CA VAL A 225 -2.34 20.73 -2.50
C VAL A 225 -1.49 20.13 -1.38
N GLY A 226 -0.43 19.41 -1.73
CA GLY A 226 0.46 18.77 -0.77
C GLY A 226 1.50 19.71 -0.18
N VAL A 227 2.02 19.36 0.99
CA VAL A 227 3.14 20.04 1.64
C VAL A 227 4.43 19.51 1.04
N GLN A 228 5.40 20.39 0.70
CA GLN A 228 6.65 19.98 0.05
C GLN A 228 7.52 19.09 0.94
N THR A 229 7.59 19.43 2.22
CA THR A 229 8.35 18.70 3.23
C THR A 229 7.41 18.34 4.38
N PRO A 230 6.63 17.24 4.24
CA PRO A 230 5.73 16.80 5.30
C PRO A 230 6.55 16.37 6.52
N LYS A 231 6.05 16.69 7.72
CA LYS A 231 6.65 16.32 9.00
C LYS A 231 5.67 15.46 9.76
N ASP A 232 6.09 14.26 10.15
CA ASP A 232 5.17 13.27 10.69
C ASP A 232 5.92 12.11 11.37
N PHE A 233 5.27 11.42 12.31
CA PHE A 233 5.69 10.13 12.83
C PHE A 233 4.64 9.09 12.48
N ALA A 234 5.00 8.02 11.82
CA ALA A 234 4.06 7.03 11.31
C ALA A 234 4.28 5.65 11.90
N LEU A 235 3.22 5.01 12.38
CA LEU A 235 3.22 3.58 12.69
C LEU A 235 3.08 2.77 11.40
N GLN A 236 4.02 1.87 11.16
CA GLN A 236 3.96 0.90 10.07
C GLN A 236 2.99 -0.27 10.40
N ALA A 237 2.99 -1.31 9.56
CA ALA A 237 2.17 -2.48 9.80
C ALA A 237 2.45 -3.11 11.17
N LEU A 238 1.38 -3.43 11.87
CA LEU A 238 1.44 -4.15 13.13
C LEU A 238 1.55 -5.65 12.85
N ARG A 239 2.49 -6.31 13.53
CA ARG A 239 2.73 -7.75 13.39
C ARG A 239 2.53 -8.43 14.74
N LEU A 240 1.65 -9.40 14.75
CA LEU A 240 1.49 -10.35 15.84
C LEU A 240 1.98 -11.71 15.34
N PRO A 241 3.14 -12.19 15.78
CA PRO A 241 3.65 -13.53 15.39
C PRO A 241 2.67 -14.64 15.70
N ARG A 242 1.86 -14.44 16.74
CA ARG A 242 0.74 -15.31 17.11
C ARG A 242 -0.46 -14.49 17.51
N GLN A 243 -1.61 -14.85 16.99
CA GLN A 243 -2.88 -14.19 17.29
C GLN A 243 -3.71 -15.01 18.29
N ILE A 244 -3.37 -16.29 18.48
CA ILE A 244 -3.98 -17.17 19.48
C ILE A 244 -2.89 -17.64 20.44
N LEU A 245 -3.10 -17.45 21.72
CA LEU A 245 -2.15 -17.70 22.79
C LEU A 245 -2.74 -18.71 23.79
N SER A 246 -1.89 -19.46 24.49
CA SER A 246 -2.30 -20.14 25.71
C SER A 246 -2.39 -19.14 26.87
N SER A 247 -3.19 -19.46 27.87
CA SER A 247 -3.49 -18.59 29.05
C SER A 247 -2.27 -18.02 29.79
N ARG A 248 -1.08 -18.51 29.47
CA ARG A 248 0.20 -18.06 30.05
C ARG A 248 1.25 -17.73 29.01
N GLY A 249 0.84 -17.72 27.75
CA GLY A 249 1.67 -17.25 26.64
C GLY A 249 2.01 -15.76 26.80
N THR A 250 3.11 -15.36 26.20
CA THR A 250 3.47 -13.94 26.08
C THR A 250 2.95 -13.43 24.75
N LEU A 251 2.09 -12.42 24.77
CA LEU A 251 1.74 -11.67 23.55
C LEU A 251 2.94 -10.85 23.13
N VAL A 252 3.34 -10.99 21.88
CA VAL A 252 4.36 -10.16 21.26
C VAL A 252 3.69 -9.32 20.19
N VAL A 253 3.76 -8.01 20.35
CA VAL A 253 3.24 -7.03 19.37
C VAL A 253 4.42 -6.25 18.82
N GLN A 254 4.60 -6.30 17.51
CA GLN A 254 5.72 -5.67 16.81
C GLN A 254 5.20 -4.65 15.82
N THR A 255 5.82 -3.49 15.79
CA THR A 255 5.60 -2.45 14.77
C THR A 255 6.89 -1.68 14.54
N GLN A 256 6.90 -0.83 13.55
CA GLN A 256 8.00 0.12 13.31
C GLN A 256 7.44 1.52 13.33
N VAL A 257 8.12 2.44 14.02
CA VAL A 257 7.85 3.87 13.95
C VAL A 257 8.82 4.48 12.97
N GLN A 258 8.34 5.30 12.06
CA GLN A 258 9.13 6.00 11.07
C GLN A 258 8.98 7.51 11.25
N ALA A 259 10.10 8.23 11.28
CA ALA A 259 10.12 9.69 11.25
C ALA A 259 10.17 10.19 9.80
N ILE A 260 9.25 11.05 9.44
CA ILE A 260 9.12 11.62 8.09
C ILE A 260 9.42 13.12 8.19
N GLY A 261 10.50 13.56 7.55
CA GLY A 261 10.86 14.99 7.44
C GLY A 261 11.07 15.74 8.75
N THR A 262 11.18 15.04 9.89
CA THR A 262 11.38 15.63 11.22
C THR A 262 12.29 14.76 12.08
N ASP A 263 13.11 15.40 12.89
CA ASP A 263 13.83 14.76 13.99
C ASP A 263 13.03 14.95 15.26
N GLY A 264 13.07 13.99 16.17
CA GLY A 264 12.39 14.17 17.44
C GLY A 264 12.25 12.91 18.29
N VAL A 265 11.57 13.10 19.40
CA VAL A 265 11.20 12.04 20.34
C VAL A 265 9.72 11.74 20.17
N CYS A 266 9.42 10.46 19.98
CA CYS A 266 8.06 9.95 19.83
C CYS A 266 7.80 8.92 20.92
N THR A 267 6.69 9.03 21.62
CA THR A 267 6.25 8.03 22.60
C THR A 267 5.18 7.16 21.98
N VAL A 268 5.40 5.85 22.06
CA VAL A 268 4.46 4.84 21.56
C VAL A 268 3.87 4.08 22.74
N GLU A 269 2.55 4.08 22.85
CA GLU A 269 1.82 3.36 23.89
C GLU A 269 1.09 2.15 23.31
N LEU A 270 1.05 1.09 24.11
CA LEU A 270 0.20 -0.06 23.88
C LEU A 270 -0.93 -0.07 24.93
N ASP A 271 -2.16 -0.01 24.42
CA ASP A 271 -3.38 -0.07 25.22
C ASP A 271 -4.13 -1.38 24.93
N VAL A 272 -4.73 -1.96 25.95
CA VAL A 272 -5.62 -3.13 25.84
C VAL A 272 -7.00 -2.77 26.35
N LEU A 273 -8.03 -3.21 25.66
CA LEU A 273 -9.42 -3.01 26.04
C LEU A 273 -9.78 -3.98 27.19
N GLU A 274 -10.00 -3.47 28.37
CA GLU A 274 -10.31 -4.24 29.57
C GLU A 274 -11.60 -3.80 30.23
N ASN A 275 -12.21 -4.71 30.98
CA ASN A 275 -13.35 -4.35 31.81
C ASN A 275 -12.83 -3.59 33.03
N ASP A 276 -13.31 -2.38 33.22
CA ASP A 276 -13.09 -1.62 34.46
C ASP A 276 -13.79 -2.37 35.61
N PRO A 277 -13.03 -2.83 36.61
CA PRO A 277 -13.61 -3.58 37.72
C PRO A 277 -14.65 -2.80 38.52
N THR A 278 -14.67 -1.46 38.44
CA THR A 278 -15.55 -0.60 39.20
C THR A 278 -16.86 -0.28 38.46
N SER A 279 -16.78 -0.03 37.15
CA SER A 279 -17.94 0.38 36.35
C SER A 279 -18.50 -0.74 35.46
N GLY A 280 -17.78 -1.87 35.28
CA GLY A 280 -18.14 -2.93 34.37
C GLY A 280 -18.08 -2.51 32.90
N LYS A 281 -17.68 -1.27 32.61
CA LYS A 281 -17.50 -0.77 31.24
C LYS A 281 -16.12 -1.14 30.71
N ARG A 282 -16.05 -1.47 29.45
CA ARG A 282 -14.77 -1.67 28.76
C ARG A 282 -14.11 -0.34 28.47
N SER A 283 -12.86 -0.22 28.87
CA SER A 283 -12.02 0.96 28.58
C SER A 283 -10.62 0.53 28.16
N LEU A 284 -9.99 1.35 27.36
CA LEU A 284 -8.60 1.16 26.99
C LEU A 284 -7.71 1.44 28.20
N GLN A 285 -6.92 0.44 28.60
CA GLN A 285 -5.97 0.53 29.69
C GLN A 285 -4.55 0.46 29.12
N LYS A 286 -3.75 1.47 29.44
CA LYS A 286 -2.32 1.49 29.08
C LYS A 286 -1.57 0.35 29.76
N ARG A 287 -0.86 -0.45 28.98
CA ARG A 287 -0.10 -1.60 29.47
C ARG A 287 1.41 -1.41 29.41
N GLU A 288 1.90 -0.78 28.37
CA GLU A 288 3.33 -0.53 28.17
C GLU A 288 3.52 0.74 27.32
N GLU A 289 4.64 1.43 27.54
CA GLU A 289 5.06 2.56 26.70
C GLU A 289 6.52 2.42 26.30
N LYS A 290 6.87 3.00 25.15
CA LYS A 290 8.26 3.08 24.66
C LYS A 290 8.54 4.44 24.07
N VAL A 291 9.66 5.00 24.45
CA VAL A 291 10.15 6.26 23.92
C VAL A 291 11.16 5.96 22.81
N CYS A 292 10.92 6.51 21.64
CA CYS A 292 11.77 6.39 20.46
C CYS A 292 12.39 7.74 20.13
N GLN A 293 13.69 7.79 19.94
CA GLN A 293 14.39 8.98 19.44
C GLN A 293 14.80 8.71 18.00
N LEU A 294 14.28 9.49 17.07
CA LEU A 294 14.38 9.24 15.64
C LEU A 294 14.92 10.46 14.91
N GLN A 295 15.72 10.21 13.87
CA GLN A 295 16.11 11.22 12.89
C GLN A 295 15.22 11.09 11.64
N ALA A 296 15.09 12.19 10.90
CA ALA A 296 14.31 12.22 9.67
C ALA A 296 14.71 11.09 8.70
N GLY A 297 13.71 10.34 8.23
CA GLY A 297 13.91 9.19 7.37
C GLY A 297 14.29 7.89 8.08
N GLN A 298 14.54 7.91 9.38
CA GLN A 298 14.83 6.69 10.15
C GLN A 298 13.57 5.98 10.63
N GLY A 299 13.64 4.66 10.70
CA GLY A 299 12.64 3.80 11.31
C GLY A 299 13.23 3.00 12.46
N GLN A 300 12.49 2.89 13.56
CA GLN A 300 12.86 2.11 14.73
C GLN A 300 11.81 1.04 15.00
N GLU A 301 12.26 -0.20 15.19
CA GLU A 301 11.37 -1.30 15.59
C GLU A 301 10.97 -1.15 17.06
N VAL A 302 9.67 -1.31 17.32
CA VAL A 302 9.06 -1.29 18.66
C VAL A 302 8.41 -2.65 18.93
N VAL A 303 8.85 -3.30 20.00
CA VAL A 303 8.36 -4.63 20.38
C VAL A 303 7.81 -4.57 21.81
N PHE A 304 6.51 -4.84 21.97
CA PHE A 304 5.84 -4.96 23.25
C PHE A 304 5.68 -6.43 23.63
N ARG A 305 5.75 -6.73 24.95
CA ARG A 305 5.60 -8.09 25.48
C ARG A 305 4.68 -8.11 26.68
N LEU A 306 3.44 -8.58 26.48
CA LEU A 306 2.43 -8.65 27.53
C LEU A 306 2.31 -10.07 28.09
N ARG A 307 2.17 -10.18 29.42
CA ARG A 307 1.94 -11.42 30.17
C ARG A 307 0.73 -11.25 31.10
N GLY A 308 0.25 -12.38 31.66
CA GLY A 308 -0.83 -12.37 32.64
C GLY A 308 -2.19 -12.02 32.05
N LEU A 309 -2.43 -12.44 30.80
CA LEU A 309 -3.68 -12.21 30.09
C LEU A 309 -4.72 -13.26 30.47
N SER A 310 -5.95 -12.85 30.74
CA SER A 310 -7.08 -13.72 31.00
C SER A 310 -7.52 -14.48 29.75
N THR A 311 -8.21 -15.60 29.89
CA THR A 311 -8.81 -16.31 28.76
C THR A 311 -9.93 -15.51 28.12
N GLY A 312 -10.03 -15.61 26.78
CA GLY A 312 -11.05 -14.91 25.97
C GLY A 312 -10.46 -14.10 24.83
N VAL A 313 -11.30 -13.34 24.16
CA VAL A 313 -10.92 -12.46 23.06
C VAL A 313 -10.56 -11.08 23.63
N HIS A 314 -9.40 -10.62 23.28
CA HIS A 314 -8.85 -9.33 23.68
C HIS A 314 -8.61 -8.46 22.45
N GLN A 315 -8.83 -7.16 22.64
CA GLN A 315 -8.60 -6.16 21.62
C GLN A 315 -7.76 -5.03 22.20
N GLY A 316 -6.98 -4.39 21.37
CA GLY A 316 -6.13 -3.29 21.80
C GLY A 316 -5.72 -2.41 20.65
N GLN A 317 -4.85 -1.46 20.97
CA GLN A 317 -4.24 -0.56 20.00
C GLN A 317 -2.81 -0.24 20.39
N VAL A 318 -2.01 0.09 19.40
CA VAL A 318 -0.72 0.75 19.55
C VAL A 318 -0.89 2.15 18.99
N ARG A 319 -0.52 3.18 19.75
CA ARG A 319 -0.69 4.57 19.34
C ARG A 319 0.54 5.44 19.60
N ILE A 320 0.72 6.45 18.78
CA ILE A 320 1.64 7.55 19.03
C ILE A 320 0.96 8.54 19.97
N VAL A 321 1.67 8.96 21.00
CA VAL A 321 1.13 9.93 21.99
C VAL A 321 1.35 11.35 21.49
N GLY A 322 0.31 12.18 21.64
CA GLY A 322 0.36 13.59 21.31
C GLY A 322 -0.25 13.95 19.97
N GLY A 323 -0.36 12.99 19.05
CA GLY A 323 -0.87 13.23 17.70
C GLY A 323 0.06 14.14 16.90
N ASP A 324 0.04 14.02 15.59
CA ASP A 324 0.78 14.88 14.69
C ASP A 324 -0.06 15.33 13.47
N ALA A 325 0.56 15.53 12.33
CA ALA A 325 -0.13 16.08 11.16
C ALA A 325 -1.08 15.09 10.49
N LEU A 326 -0.87 13.76 10.65
CA LEU A 326 -1.72 12.73 10.06
C LEU A 326 -2.17 11.70 11.10
N ALA A 327 -3.25 11.98 11.82
CA ALA A 327 -3.79 11.11 12.87
C ALA A 327 -4.11 9.67 12.40
N ALA A 328 -4.37 9.46 11.12
CA ALA A 328 -4.72 8.15 10.57
C ALA A 328 -3.57 7.12 10.60
N ASN A 329 -2.32 7.55 10.69
CA ASN A 329 -1.16 6.66 10.83
C ASN A 329 -0.62 6.57 12.27
N ASP A 330 -1.21 7.30 13.21
CA ASP A 330 -0.84 7.31 14.63
C ASP A 330 -1.34 6.08 15.38
N VAL A 331 -2.31 5.36 14.86
CA VAL A 331 -2.95 4.25 15.57
C VAL A 331 -2.98 2.99 14.73
N ARG A 332 -2.70 1.85 15.37
CA ARG A 332 -2.88 0.51 14.81
C ARG A 332 -3.62 -0.35 15.81
N TYR A 333 -4.61 -1.09 15.32
CA TYR A 333 -5.51 -1.91 16.13
C TYR A 333 -5.12 -3.38 16.04
N PHE A 334 -5.36 -4.13 17.11
CA PHE A 334 -5.12 -5.56 17.12
C PHE A 334 -6.14 -6.33 17.95
N THR A 335 -6.42 -7.53 17.50
CA THR A 335 -7.20 -8.54 18.20
C THR A 335 -6.37 -9.79 18.38
N PHE A 336 -6.45 -10.38 19.55
CA PHE A 336 -5.87 -11.70 19.86
C PHE A 336 -6.82 -12.48 20.76
N GLU A 337 -6.66 -13.80 20.76
CA GLU A 337 -7.45 -14.70 21.59
C GLU A 337 -6.54 -15.46 22.57
N VAL A 338 -6.94 -15.53 23.82
CA VAL A 338 -6.26 -16.33 24.86
C VAL A 338 -7.13 -17.56 25.18
N LYS A 339 -6.61 -18.74 24.90
CA LYS A 339 -7.26 -20.02 25.19
C LYS A 339 -6.64 -20.68 26.42
N PRO A 340 -7.36 -21.63 27.08
CA PRO A 340 -6.69 -22.60 27.94
C PRO A 340 -5.52 -23.24 27.20
N GLY A 341 -4.57 -23.87 27.91
CA GLY A 341 -3.40 -24.49 27.28
C GLY A 341 -3.81 -25.37 26.10
N TRP A 342 -3.00 -25.35 25.04
CA TRP A 342 -3.28 -26.13 23.84
C TRP A 342 -3.36 -27.60 24.19
N GLN A 343 -4.52 -28.25 23.92
CA GLN A 343 -4.70 -29.68 24.08
C GLN A 343 -3.87 -30.42 23.03
N VAL A 344 -2.93 -31.23 23.46
CA VAL A 344 -2.06 -32.03 22.59
C VAL A 344 -2.22 -33.48 22.94
N LEU A 345 -2.60 -34.31 21.99
CA LEU A 345 -2.70 -35.77 22.15
C LEU A 345 -1.39 -36.40 21.71
N VAL A 346 -0.85 -37.24 22.56
CA VAL A 346 0.32 -38.05 22.24
C VAL A 346 -0.09 -39.51 22.25
N ALA A 347 0.09 -40.20 21.14
CA ALA A 347 -0.27 -41.60 20.99
C ALA A 347 0.95 -42.45 20.65
N ALA A 348 1.17 -43.52 21.37
CA ALA A 348 2.27 -44.45 21.16
C ALA A 348 1.84 -45.90 21.41
N PRO A 349 2.42 -46.89 20.71
CA PRO A 349 2.15 -48.30 20.98
C PRO A 349 2.66 -48.68 22.41
N GLU A 350 2.13 -49.76 22.97
CA GLU A 350 2.48 -50.26 24.32
C GLU A 350 4.00 -50.35 24.52
N SER A 351 4.72 -50.83 23.49
CA SER A 351 6.20 -50.95 23.51
C SER A 351 6.94 -49.63 23.68
N ALA A 352 6.34 -48.49 23.24
CA ALA A 352 6.94 -47.14 23.30
C ALA A 352 6.25 -46.23 24.32
N HIS A 353 5.19 -46.66 24.97
CA HIS A 353 4.35 -45.83 25.83
C HIS A 353 5.12 -45.18 26.99
N VAL A 354 5.97 -45.97 27.70
CA VAL A 354 6.73 -45.50 28.86
C VAL A 354 7.72 -44.39 28.43
N VAL A 355 8.46 -44.65 27.36
CA VAL A 355 9.45 -43.64 26.86
C VAL A 355 8.79 -42.39 26.23
N SER A 356 7.60 -42.57 25.71
CA SER A 356 6.81 -41.44 25.15
C SER A 356 6.35 -40.46 26.23
N ALA A 357 6.35 -40.83 27.51
CA ALA A 357 6.11 -39.89 28.61
C ALA A 357 7.15 -38.77 28.66
N PHE A 358 8.38 -38.98 28.18
CA PHE A 358 9.39 -37.93 28.06
C PHE A 358 8.99 -36.82 27.08
N VAL A 359 8.28 -37.15 26.02
CA VAL A 359 7.74 -36.15 25.08
C VAL A 359 6.71 -35.24 25.75
N THR A 360 5.81 -35.83 26.54
CA THR A 360 4.82 -35.06 27.30
C THR A 360 5.47 -34.18 28.36
N GLU A 361 6.50 -34.66 29.00
CA GLU A 361 7.26 -33.89 30.01
C GLU A 361 8.10 -32.78 29.34
N ALA A 362 8.66 -33.04 28.17
CA ALA A 362 9.39 -32.01 27.39
C ALA A 362 8.48 -30.87 26.87
N LEU A 363 7.25 -31.19 26.51
CA LEU A 363 6.27 -30.21 26.07
C LEU A 363 5.58 -29.46 27.23
N ALA A 364 5.31 -30.17 28.30
CA ALA A 364 4.60 -29.67 29.48
C ALA A 364 5.26 -30.15 30.79
N PRO A 365 6.40 -29.58 31.16
CA PRO A 365 7.13 -29.95 32.40
C PRO A 365 6.20 -29.88 33.61
N ARG A 366 6.31 -30.87 34.51
CA ARG A 366 5.45 -30.99 35.70
C ARG A 366 5.38 -29.70 36.53
N GLN A 367 6.51 -29.02 36.72
CA GLN A 367 6.53 -27.76 37.47
C GLN A 367 5.67 -26.67 36.78
N LEU A 368 5.75 -26.56 35.45
CA LEU A 368 4.95 -25.63 34.69
C LEU A 368 3.48 -26.03 34.67
N ARG A 369 3.16 -27.33 34.63
CA ARG A 369 1.76 -27.81 34.77
C ARG A 369 1.18 -27.48 36.13
N LEU A 370 1.91 -27.76 37.21
CA LEU A 370 1.43 -27.47 38.56
C LEU A 370 1.28 -25.98 38.87
N SER A 371 2.17 -25.16 38.32
CA SER A 371 2.02 -23.69 38.38
C SER A 371 1.02 -23.16 37.35
N GLY A 372 0.42 -24.08 36.54
CA GLY A 372 -0.45 -23.80 35.41
C GLY A 372 0.26 -22.96 34.32
N GLN A 373 1.59 -22.89 34.23
CA GLN A 373 2.38 -22.15 33.22
C GLN A 373 2.73 -22.98 32.00
N ALA A 374 2.25 -24.21 31.92
CA ALA A 374 2.43 -25.05 30.76
C ALA A 374 1.73 -24.46 29.53
N ARG A 375 2.44 -24.42 28.44
CA ARG A 375 1.89 -23.97 27.14
C ARG A 375 0.92 -25.00 26.58
N TYR A 376 1.19 -26.28 26.84
CA TYR A 376 0.43 -27.41 26.34
C TYR A 376 -0.17 -28.20 27.49
N GLU A 377 -1.37 -28.75 27.25
CA GLU A 377 -1.99 -29.79 28.08
C GLU A 377 -1.89 -31.10 27.30
N CYS A 378 -0.86 -31.89 27.64
CA CYS A 378 -0.58 -33.14 26.95
C CYS A 378 -1.32 -34.31 27.60
N ARG A 379 -2.01 -35.09 26.77
CA ARG A 379 -2.58 -36.38 27.15
C ARG A 379 -1.86 -37.49 26.40
N LEU A 380 -1.26 -38.42 27.10
CA LEU A 380 -0.63 -39.61 26.55
C LEU A 380 -1.63 -40.80 26.60
N ILE A 381 -1.86 -41.40 25.43
CA ILE A 381 -2.72 -42.58 25.26
C ILE A 381 -1.95 -43.71 24.56
N ARG A 382 -2.46 -44.92 24.65
CA ARG A 382 -1.96 -46.01 23.82
C ARG A 382 -2.50 -45.86 22.39
N GLN A 383 -1.74 -46.37 21.45
CA GLN A 383 -2.15 -46.28 20.03
C GLN A 383 -3.48 -46.96 19.79
N GLU A 384 -3.76 -48.05 20.48
CA GLU A 384 -4.99 -48.82 20.36
C GLU A 384 -6.24 -48.05 20.80
N GLU A 385 -6.10 -47.04 21.67
CA GLU A 385 -7.18 -46.17 22.14
C GLU A 385 -7.58 -45.11 21.11
N LEU A 386 -6.76 -44.88 20.07
CA LEU A 386 -7.00 -43.82 19.05
C LEU A 386 -8.31 -44.01 18.28
N ALA A 387 -8.71 -45.27 18.03
CA ALA A 387 -9.93 -45.58 17.29
C ALA A 387 -11.16 -44.99 18.00
N GLU A 388 -11.20 -45.11 19.35
CA GLU A 388 -12.32 -44.66 20.17
C GLU A 388 -12.20 -43.22 20.67
N THR A 389 -10.99 -42.62 20.61
CA THR A 389 -10.76 -41.27 21.09
C THR A 389 -11.32 -40.22 20.14
N ASP A 390 -12.12 -39.28 20.67
CA ASP A 390 -12.51 -38.09 19.91
C ASP A 390 -11.29 -37.17 19.76
N LEU A 391 -10.92 -36.86 18.49
CA LEU A 391 -9.77 -36.02 18.15
C LEU A 391 -10.08 -34.51 18.08
N ALA A 392 -11.34 -34.15 17.97
CA ALA A 392 -11.76 -32.77 17.75
C ALA A 392 -11.29 -31.74 18.81
N PRO A 393 -11.18 -32.10 20.12
CA PRO A 393 -10.70 -31.17 21.14
C PRO A 393 -9.18 -30.86 21.06
N TYR A 394 -8.41 -31.72 20.39
CA TYR A 394 -6.95 -31.59 20.34
C TYR A 394 -6.50 -30.72 19.18
N ALA A 395 -5.64 -29.76 19.46
CA ALA A 395 -5.06 -28.89 18.44
C ALA A 395 -3.96 -29.60 17.63
N ALA A 396 -3.26 -30.52 18.25
CA ALA A 396 -2.28 -31.39 17.60
C ALA A 396 -2.29 -32.81 18.13
N LEU A 397 -1.97 -33.75 17.26
CA LEU A 397 -1.72 -35.16 17.57
C LEU A 397 -0.26 -35.51 17.22
N LEU A 398 0.45 -36.10 18.18
CA LEU A 398 1.76 -36.73 17.98
C LEU A 398 1.60 -38.24 17.94
N LEU A 399 1.92 -38.87 16.83
CA LEU A 399 1.95 -40.29 16.66
C LEU A 399 3.39 -40.79 16.71
N LEU A 400 3.77 -41.38 17.82
CA LEU A 400 5.16 -41.76 18.12
C LEU A 400 5.39 -43.25 17.87
N ASP A 401 6.35 -43.56 17.02
CA ASP A 401 6.78 -44.93 16.67
C ASP A 401 5.60 -45.88 16.37
N PRO A 402 4.71 -45.52 15.45
CA PRO A 402 3.46 -46.22 15.26
C PRO A 402 3.65 -47.65 14.76
N LYS A 403 2.90 -48.59 15.34
CA LYS A 403 2.62 -49.89 14.74
C LYS A 403 1.65 -49.72 13.54
N PRO A 404 1.53 -50.72 12.70
CA PRO A 404 0.53 -50.75 11.65
C PRO A 404 -0.85 -50.29 12.11
N LEU A 405 -1.45 -49.32 11.40
CA LEU A 405 -2.79 -48.84 11.64
C LEU A 405 -3.74 -49.41 10.61
N GLU A 406 -4.97 -49.65 11.03
CA GLU A 406 -6.06 -49.98 10.10
C GLU A 406 -6.37 -48.80 9.16
N GLU A 407 -6.84 -49.11 7.96
CA GLU A 407 -7.14 -48.11 6.95
C GLU A 407 -8.17 -47.06 7.42
N VAL A 408 -9.17 -47.50 8.21
CA VAL A 408 -10.17 -46.60 8.81
C VAL A 408 -9.55 -45.58 9.74
N LEU A 409 -8.52 -45.98 10.50
CA LEU A 409 -7.80 -45.06 11.40
C LEU A 409 -6.94 -44.07 10.62
N TRP A 410 -6.28 -44.50 9.53
CA TRP A 410 -5.58 -43.59 8.65
C TRP A 410 -6.53 -42.57 8.01
N GLN A 411 -7.73 -42.98 7.60
CA GLN A 411 -8.76 -42.06 7.07
C GLN A 411 -9.22 -41.07 8.16
N LYS A 412 -9.44 -41.52 9.40
CA LYS A 412 -9.78 -40.67 10.54
C LYS A 412 -8.70 -39.61 10.78
N LEU A 413 -7.43 -39.99 10.76
CA LEU A 413 -6.30 -39.06 10.91
C LEU A 413 -6.19 -38.08 9.73
N ALA A 414 -6.48 -38.55 8.50
CA ALA A 414 -6.50 -37.71 7.31
C ALA A 414 -7.62 -36.65 7.39
N GLY A 415 -8.80 -37.03 7.84
CA GLY A 415 -9.90 -36.10 8.11
C GLY A 415 -9.54 -35.07 9.17
N TYR A 416 -8.96 -35.52 10.29
CA TYR A 416 -8.47 -34.65 11.36
C TYR A 416 -7.48 -33.59 10.84
N ALA A 417 -6.48 -34.02 10.05
CA ALA A 417 -5.53 -33.07 9.44
C ALA A 417 -6.24 -32.16 8.42
N ALA A 418 -7.12 -32.68 7.58
CA ALA A 418 -7.83 -31.89 6.56
C ALA A 418 -8.70 -30.78 7.17
N ASP A 419 -9.25 -30.98 8.37
CA ASP A 419 -10.04 -29.98 9.10
C ASP A 419 -9.20 -28.83 9.67
N GLY A 420 -7.87 -28.92 9.60
CA GLY A 420 -6.95 -27.84 10.01
C GLY A 420 -6.17 -28.11 11.29
N HIS A 421 -6.21 -29.34 11.79
CA HIS A 421 -5.43 -29.73 12.98
C HIS A 421 -4.02 -30.19 12.62
N GLY A 422 -3.12 -30.10 13.59
CA GLY A 422 -1.73 -30.49 13.41
C GLY A 422 -1.50 -31.98 13.62
N LEU A 423 -0.69 -32.60 12.77
CA LEU A 423 -0.29 -33.99 12.94
C LEU A 423 1.25 -34.12 12.87
N ILE A 424 1.85 -34.80 13.82
CA ILE A 424 3.28 -35.13 13.81
C ILE A 424 3.41 -36.64 13.86
N ILE A 425 4.04 -37.24 12.85
CA ILE A 425 4.30 -38.68 12.78
C ILE A 425 5.80 -38.92 12.92
N CYS A 426 6.20 -39.65 13.94
CA CYS A 426 7.60 -39.98 14.15
C CYS A 426 7.79 -41.49 13.95
N LEU A 427 8.40 -41.83 12.82
CA LEU A 427 8.62 -43.22 12.44
C LEU A 427 9.75 -43.84 13.32
N GLY A 428 9.55 -45.04 13.73
CA GLY A 428 10.54 -45.77 14.55
C GLY A 428 10.53 -47.25 14.21
N ARG A 429 10.94 -48.06 15.19
CA ARG A 429 11.13 -49.51 15.03
C ARG A 429 9.85 -50.31 14.84
N ASN A 430 8.70 -49.77 15.28
CA ASN A 430 7.41 -50.43 15.18
C ASN A 430 6.71 -50.23 13.83
N ALA A 431 7.28 -49.46 12.91
CA ALA A 431 6.67 -49.16 11.59
C ALA A 431 6.83 -50.32 10.58
N GLU A 432 6.61 -51.54 11.04
CA GLU A 432 6.62 -52.80 10.30
C GLU A 432 5.36 -53.62 10.58
N PRO A 433 4.78 -54.32 9.57
CA PRO A 433 5.25 -54.41 8.18
C PRO A 433 4.95 -53.15 7.35
N ILE A 434 5.88 -52.79 6.44
CA ILE A 434 5.84 -51.56 5.67
C ILE A 434 4.62 -51.42 4.71
N GLU A 435 4.06 -52.52 4.30
CA GLU A 435 2.90 -52.57 3.38
C GLU A 435 1.71 -51.80 3.96
N THR A 436 1.51 -51.83 5.27
CA THR A 436 0.41 -51.13 5.96
C THR A 436 0.55 -49.60 5.93
N PHE A 437 1.78 -49.08 5.76
CA PHE A 437 2.09 -47.66 5.61
C PHE A 437 2.04 -47.23 4.13
N GLN A 438 1.86 -48.15 3.21
CA GLN A 438 1.77 -47.88 1.76
C GLN A 438 0.33 -47.82 1.24
N THR A 439 -0.69 -48.00 2.10
CA THR A 439 -2.10 -47.89 1.72
C THR A 439 -2.42 -46.44 1.23
N PRO A 440 -3.39 -46.28 0.34
CA PRO A 440 -3.78 -44.95 -0.15
C PRO A 440 -4.11 -43.96 0.97
N ALA A 441 -4.76 -44.41 2.04
CA ALA A 441 -5.11 -43.60 3.20
C ALA A 441 -3.85 -43.14 3.97
N ALA A 442 -2.89 -44.03 4.22
CA ALA A 442 -1.62 -43.68 4.82
C ALA A 442 -0.81 -42.70 3.97
N GLN A 443 -0.80 -42.92 2.64
CA GLN A 443 -0.07 -42.07 1.70
C GLN A 443 -0.71 -40.68 1.52
N THR A 444 -1.94 -40.46 2.01
CA THR A 444 -2.49 -39.10 2.11
C THR A 444 -1.76 -38.25 3.15
N LEU A 445 -1.28 -38.88 4.22
CA LEU A 445 -0.58 -38.21 5.34
C LEU A 445 0.94 -38.29 5.22
N LEU A 446 1.46 -39.48 4.87
CA LEU A 446 2.90 -39.69 4.75
C LEU A 446 3.49 -38.99 3.53
N PRO A 447 4.73 -38.47 3.64
CA PRO A 447 5.38 -37.74 2.55
C PRO A 447 5.78 -38.62 1.34
N ALA A 448 5.99 -39.90 1.58
CA ALA A 448 6.36 -40.90 0.58
C ALA A 448 6.20 -42.33 1.13
N PRO A 449 6.20 -43.36 0.27
CA PRO A 449 6.26 -44.76 0.70
C PRO A 449 7.55 -45.07 1.48
N LEU A 450 7.42 -45.83 2.56
CA LEU A 450 8.58 -46.35 3.28
C LEU A 450 9.27 -47.44 2.44
N ARG A 451 10.63 -47.39 2.40
CA ARG A 451 11.41 -48.40 1.64
C ARG A 451 12.10 -49.38 2.56
N MET A 452 12.97 -48.89 3.40
CA MET A 452 13.78 -49.75 4.31
C MET A 452 14.33 -48.94 5.50
N GLN A 453 14.69 -49.63 6.54
CA GLN A 453 15.49 -49.04 7.63
C GLN A 453 16.95 -48.94 7.18
N VAL A 454 17.53 -47.77 7.38
CA VAL A 454 18.96 -47.51 7.15
C VAL A 454 19.68 -47.54 8.49
N HIS A 455 20.75 -48.32 8.61
CA HIS A 455 21.60 -48.39 9.79
C HIS A 455 22.94 -47.70 9.49
N ARG A 456 23.34 -46.78 10.37
CA ARG A 456 24.57 -45.96 10.29
C ARG A 456 25.34 -46.06 11.63
N PRO A 457 26.15 -47.11 11.82
CA PRO A 457 26.82 -47.34 13.10
C PRO A 457 28.00 -46.40 13.36
N ASP A 458 28.44 -45.64 12.32
CA ASP A 458 29.70 -44.85 12.38
C ASP A 458 29.50 -43.48 13.09
N PHE A 459 28.33 -43.18 13.65
CA PHE A 459 28.00 -41.93 14.35
C PHE A 459 28.23 -40.64 13.51
N ASP A 460 28.23 -40.77 12.20
CA ASP A 460 28.49 -39.68 11.23
C ASP A 460 27.23 -39.00 10.69
N THR A 461 26.07 -39.57 10.98
CA THR A 461 24.78 -39.08 10.53
C THR A 461 24.06 -38.32 11.65
N TYR A 462 23.65 -37.09 11.40
CA TYR A 462 22.96 -36.22 12.35
C TYR A 462 22.01 -35.29 11.57
N LEU A 463 21.13 -34.56 12.29
CA LEU A 463 20.26 -33.56 11.70
C LEU A 463 21.08 -32.37 11.18
N ALA A 464 20.90 -31.98 9.94
CA ALA A 464 21.63 -30.88 9.29
C ALA A 464 20.65 -29.81 8.76
N PRO A 465 20.02 -29.00 9.63
CA PRO A 465 19.06 -27.98 9.19
C PRO A 465 19.72 -26.99 8.23
N PRO A 466 19.12 -26.75 7.05
CA PRO A 466 19.63 -25.73 6.14
C PRO A 466 19.30 -24.33 6.68
N ASP A 467 20.04 -23.31 6.20
CA ASP A 467 19.75 -21.87 6.48
C ASP A 467 18.43 -21.37 5.86
N ARG A 468 17.48 -22.26 5.65
CA ARG A 468 16.18 -21.91 5.09
C ARG A 468 15.27 -21.28 6.13
N GLN A 469 14.42 -20.37 5.67
CA GLN A 469 13.48 -19.62 6.52
C GLN A 469 12.24 -20.44 6.92
N HIS A 470 12.39 -21.71 7.32
CA HIS A 470 11.25 -22.48 7.79
C HIS A 470 10.89 -22.08 9.23
N PRO A 471 9.57 -21.90 9.57
CA PRO A 471 9.14 -21.49 10.91
C PRO A 471 9.62 -22.40 12.05
N VAL A 472 9.66 -23.71 11.84
CA VAL A 472 10.19 -24.69 12.83
C VAL A 472 11.64 -24.41 13.22
N LEU A 473 12.41 -23.74 12.37
CA LEU A 473 13.81 -23.40 12.63
C LEU A 473 14.00 -21.94 13.13
N ALA A 474 12.91 -21.21 13.37
CA ALA A 474 12.97 -19.79 13.69
C ALA A 474 13.77 -19.49 14.97
N GLU A 475 13.60 -20.27 16.04
CA GLU A 475 14.33 -20.05 17.29
C GLU A 475 15.81 -20.36 17.14
N PHE A 476 16.18 -21.38 16.36
CA PHE A 476 17.60 -21.70 16.10
C PHE A 476 18.31 -20.57 15.34
N ARG A 477 17.63 -19.87 14.44
CA ARG A 477 18.20 -18.71 13.74
C ARG A 477 18.40 -17.48 14.63
N ARG A 478 17.62 -17.35 15.70
CA ARG A 478 17.76 -16.26 16.68
C ARG A 478 18.92 -16.44 17.64
N MET A 479 19.43 -17.67 17.73
CA MET A 479 20.55 -17.99 18.60
C MET A 479 21.86 -17.52 17.96
N SER A 480 22.67 -16.80 18.71
CA SER A 480 23.95 -16.25 18.24
C SER A 480 25.08 -17.29 18.17
N GLY A 481 24.81 -18.56 18.44
CA GLY A 481 25.78 -19.63 18.45
C GLY A 481 25.46 -20.78 17.50
N THR A 482 26.46 -21.56 17.14
CA THR A 482 26.29 -22.76 16.33
C THR A 482 25.61 -23.86 17.19
N VAL A 483 24.52 -24.41 16.66
CA VAL A 483 23.84 -25.55 17.30
C VAL A 483 24.65 -26.81 17.04
N PRO A 484 25.06 -27.57 18.08
CA PRO A 484 25.93 -28.74 17.90
C PRO A 484 25.12 -29.99 17.47
N TRP A 485 24.57 -29.96 16.27
CA TRP A 485 23.76 -31.07 15.73
C TRP A 485 24.56 -32.37 15.62
N ASP A 486 25.85 -32.28 15.35
CA ASP A 486 26.82 -33.39 15.25
C ASP A 486 27.04 -34.13 16.60
N ALA A 487 26.72 -33.48 17.71
CA ALA A 487 26.72 -34.12 19.04
C ALA A 487 25.55 -35.11 19.26
N PHE A 488 24.56 -35.11 18.36
CA PHE A 488 23.35 -35.93 18.47
C PHE A 488 23.22 -36.87 17.25
N PRO A 489 24.04 -37.92 17.14
CA PRO A 489 24.02 -38.83 16.01
C PRO A 489 22.72 -39.60 15.89
N VAL A 490 22.35 -39.90 14.67
CA VAL A 490 21.21 -40.73 14.29
C VAL A 490 21.75 -42.01 13.67
N LEU A 491 21.57 -43.13 14.36
CA LEU A 491 22.09 -44.42 13.93
C LEU A 491 21.15 -45.20 13.04
N ARG A 492 19.83 -44.93 13.16
CA ARG A 492 18.80 -45.56 12.32
C ARG A 492 17.73 -44.58 11.97
N TYR A 493 17.27 -44.70 10.72
CA TYR A 493 16.13 -43.92 10.19
C TYR A 493 15.47 -44.65 9.01
N TRP A 494 14.25 -44.26 8.70
CA TRP A 494 13.53 -44.77 7.54
C TRP A 494 13.93 -44.04 6.26
N GLN A 495 14.39 -44.81 5.28
CA GLN A 495 14.53 -44.35 3.89
C GLN A 495 13.17 -44.32 3.24
N LEU A 496 12.83 -43.18 2.65
CA LEU A 496 11.62 -42.94 1.91
C LEU A 496 11.82 -43.18 0.40
N GLY A 497 10.73 -43.47 -0.29
CA GLY A 497 10.68 -43.52 -1.73
C GLY A 497 10.60 -42.12 -2.36
N ASP A 498 10.04 -42.05 -3.57
CA ASP A 498 9.86 -40.79 -4.27
C ASP A 498 8.85 -39.94 -3.53
N LEU A 499 9.21 -38.66 -3.28
CA LEU A 499 8.39 -37.75 -2.53
C LEU A 499 7.11 -37.38 -3.30
N SER A 500 5.99 -37.36 -2.60
CA SER A 500 4.70 -36.93 -3.14
C SER A 500 4.73 -35.45 -3.54
N LYS A 501 3.91 -35.04 -4.49
CA LYS A 501 3.79 -33.62 -4.87
C LYS A 501 3.40 -32.74 -3.68
N GLY A 502 4.07 -31.60 -3.51
CA GLY A 502 3.78 -30.65 -2.44
C GLY A 502 4.45 -30.96 -1.09
N VAL A 503 5.30 -31.99 -1.01
CA VAL A 503 6.10 -32.29 0.17
C VAL A 503 7.34 -31.39 0.20
N GLN A 504 7.63 -30.81 1.37
CA GLN A 504 8.81 -30.00 1.63
C GLN A 504 9.75 -30.69 2.59
N ILE A 505 11.02 -30.78 2.28
CA ILE A 505 12.05 -31.21 3.22
C ILE A 505 12.38 -30.01 4.12
N VAL A 506 12.11 -30.17 5.43
CA VAL A 506 12.38 -29.15 6.46
C VAL A 506 13.81 -29.29 6.98
N ILE A 507 14.20 -30.51 7.34
CA ILE A 507 15.55 -30.84 7.82
C ILE A 507 16.03 -32.09 7.11
N PRO A 508 17.15 -32.07 6.40
CA PRO A 508 17.84 -33.25 5.94
C PRO A 508 18.78 -33.81 7.02
N TYR A 509 19.23 -35.05 6.87
CA TYR A 509 20.41 -35.57 7.57
C TYR A 509 21.70 -35.04 6.91
N SER A 510 22.83 -35.19 7.60
CA SER A 510 24.18 -34.85 7.10
C SER A 510 24.53 -35.58 5.80
N ASP A 511 23.94 -36.75 5.53
CA ASP A 511 24.09 -37.53 4.32
C ASP A 511 23.16 -37.09 3.16
N GLY A 512 22.38 -36.01 3.36
CA GLY A 512 21.47 -35.40 2.40
C GLY A 512 20.08 -36.04 2.31
N ARG A 513 19.81 -37.15 3.01
CA ARG A 513 18.50 -37.78 3.03
C ARG A 513 17.50 -37.00 3.91
N PRO A 514 16.20 -37.06 3.61
CA PRO A 514 15.21 -36.29 4.39
C PRO A 514 15.01 -36.86 5.80
N ALA A 515 15.13 -36.00 6.81
CA ALA A 515 14.89 -36.33 8.21
C ALA A 515 13.51 -35.85 8.68
N LEU A 516 13.25 -34.55 8.54
CA LEU A 516 11.95 -33.93 8.85
C LEU A 516 11.33 -33.38 7.57
N LEU A 517 10.11 -33.81 7.29
CA LEU A 517 9.37 -33.40 6.10
C LEU A 517 8.02 -32.80 6.51
N GLU A 518 7.54 -31.85 5.70
CA GLU A 518 6.22 -31.27 5.82
C GLU A 518 5.35 -31.63 4.62
N ARG A 519 4.08 -31.90 4.92
CA ARG A 519 3.01 -32.03 3.94
C ARG A 519 1.77 -31.26 4.40
N VAL A 520 1.18 -30.50 3.49
CA VAL A 520 -0.11 -29.84 3.76
C VAL A 520 -1.25 -30.78 3.33
N VAL A 521 -2.21 -31.02 4.23
CA VAL A 521 -3.37 -31.87 4.00
C VAL A 521 -4.63 -31.07 4.33
N GLY A 522 -5.39 -30.69 3.31
CA GLY A 522 -6.52 -29.78 3.49
C GLY A 522 -6.09 -28.45 4.09
N LYS A 523 -6.57 -28.14 5.28
CA LYS A 523 -6.19 -26.91 6.03
C LYS A 523 -5.12 -27.14 7.06
N GLY A 524 -4.77 -28.41 7.36
CA GLY A 524 -3.80 -28.75 8.39
C GLY A 524 -2.42 -29.10 7.82
N ARG A 525 -1.50 -29.32 8.74
CA ARG A 525 -0.10 -29.61 8.44
C ARG A 525 0.33 -30.92 9.08
N VAL A 526 1.00 -31.72 8.31
CA VAL A 526 1.58 -32.98 8.76
C VAL A 526 3.09 -32.89 8.70
N LEU A 527 3.73 -33.08 9.83
CA LEU A 527 5.18 -33.24 9.93
C LEU A 527 5.51 -34.73 10.07
N THR A 528 6.45 -35.22 9.30
CA THR A 528 6.95 -36.60 9.40
C THR A 528 8.43 -36.59 9.71
N LEU A 529 8.82 -37.17 10.85
CA LEU A 529 10.19 -37.42 11.23
C LEU A 529 10.54 -38.87 10.93
N THR A 530 11.62 -39.13 10.23
CA THR A 530 12.01 -40.48 9.78
C THR A 530 12.82 -41.29 10.82
N THR A 531 13.02 -40.72 12.01
CA THR A 531 13.61 -41.40 13.20
C THR A 531 12.70 -41.11 14.40
N PRO A 532 12.66 -41.95 15.46
CA PRO A 532 11.79 -41.71 16.60
C PRO A 532 12.23 -40.48 17.40
N LEU A 533 11.27 -39.82 18.06
CA LEU A 533 11.55 -38.75 19.05
C LEU A 533 11.94 -39.29 20.42
N THR A 534 11.65 -40.54 20.67
CA THR A 534 12.01 -41.25 21.92
C THR A 534 12.56 -42.61 21.58
N ASP A 535 13.46 -43.08 22.40
CA ASP A 535 14.02 -44.42 22.21
C ASP A 535 14.08 -45.19 23.55
N ASN A 536 14.04 -46.50 23.45
CA ASN A 536 14.11 -47.37 24.61
C ASN A 536 15.57 -47.67 24.94
N ALA A 537 16.01 -47.21 26.12
CA ALA A 537 17.38 -47.39 26.60
C ALA A 537 17.80 -48.87 26.74
N ASN A 538 16.84 -49.81 26.79
CA ASN A 538 17.08 -51.23 26.89
C ASN A 538 17.25 -51.96 25.53
N GLN A 539 17.19 -51.19 24.42
CA GLN A 539 17.36 -51.68 23.04
C GLN A 539 18.45 -50.88 22.36
N GLU A 540 18.93 -51.39 21.23
CA GLU A 540 19.88 -50.66 20.39
C GLU A 540 19.32 -49.30 19.97
N PRO A 541 19.99 -48.19 20.32
CA PRO A 541 19.40 -46.83 20.09
C PRO A 541 19.30 -46.51 18.60
N TRP A 542 18.23 -45.81 18.20
CA TRP A 542 18.05 -45.28 16.88
C TRP A 542 18.73 -43.92 16.72
N ASN A 543 18.72 -43.12 17.78
CA ASN A 543 19.36 -41.82 17.78
C ASN A 543 19.68 -41.37 19.21
N PHE A 544 20.46 -40.29 19.29
CA PHE A 544 20.87 -39.67 20.56
C PHE A 544 20.18 -38.29 20.75
N LEU A 545 19.14 -37.95 19.98
CA LEU A 545 18.44 -36.67 20.07
C LEU A 545 17.98 -36.31 21.48
N PRO A 546 17.36 -37.23 22.27
CA PRO A 546 16.90 -36.93 23.62
C PRO A 546 17.95 -37.20 24.71
N VAL A 547 19.22 -37.44 24.35
CA VAL A 547 20.26 -37.90 25.29
C VAL A 547 21.25 -36.78 25.59
N GLY A 548 21.75 -36.71 26.82
CA GLY A 548 22.76 -35.74 27.26
C GLY A 548 22.17 -34.33 27.44
N ASP A 549 22.90 -33.32 26.96
CA ASP A 549 22.42 -31.92 26.96
C ASP A 549 21.50 -31.65 25.78
N ALA A 550 20.32 -32.28 25.80
CA ALA A 550 19.34 -32.35 24.72
C ALA A 550 18.54 -31.05 24.48
N TRP A 551 19.11 -29.88 24.75
CA TRP A 551 18.41 -28.61 24.52
C TRP A 551 17.96 -28.39 23.06
N PRO A 552 18.72 -28.80 22.01
CA PRO A 552 18.25 -28.66 20.63
C PRO A 552 17.03 -29.51 20.36
N TYR A 553 16.96 -30.71 20.91
CA TYR A 553 15.78 -31.58 20.83
C TYR A 553 14.56 -30.94 21.50
N LEU A 554 14.71 -30.37 22.72
CA LEU A 554 13.60 -29.71 23.41
C LEU A 554 13.06 -28.54 22.61
N ILE A 555 13.93 -27.72 22.03
CA ILE A 555 13.52 -26.59 21.16
C ILE A 555 12.85 -27.12 19.92
N LEU A 556 13.44 -28.08 19.19
CA LEU A 556 12.89 -28.64 17.97
C LEU A 556 11.48 -29.20 18.18
N LEU A 557 11.29 -30.00 19.23
CA LEU A 557 10.00 -30.58 19.59
C LEU A 557 8.96 -29.51 19.87
N ASN A 558 9.30 -28.50 20.68
CA ASN A 558 8.40 -27.41 20.99
C ASN A 558 8.05 -26.56 19.74
N GLU A 559 9.02 -26.30 18.85
CA GLU A 559 8.79 -25.57 17.61
C GLU A 559 7.97 -26.38 16.59
N MET A 560 8.18 -27.70 16.50
CA MET A 560 7.34 -28.57 15.68
C MET A 560 5.87 -28.53 16.13
N VAL A 561 5.61 -28.68 17.42
CA VAL A 561 4.24 -28.63 17.97
C VAL A 561 3.65 -27.23 17.81
N ALA A 562 4.41 -26.18 18.12
CA ALA A 562 3.97 -24.80 17.94
C ALA A 562 3.58 -24.50 16.49
N TYR A 563 4.35 -25.01 15.55
CA TYR A 563 4.11 -24.83 14.13
C TYR A 563 2.84 -25.51 13.64
N VAL A 564 2.63 -26.78 14.00
CA VAL A 564 1.44 -27.51 13.57
C VAL A 564 0.16 -27.03 14.27
N VAL A 565 0.26 -26.58 15.53
CA VAL A 565 -0.85 -25.96 16.26
C VAL A 565 -1.23 -24.62 15.64
N GLY A 566 -0.25 -23.85 15.13
CA GLY A 566 -0.51 -22.60 14.44
C GLY A 566 -1.30 -22.76 13.13
N ALA A 567 -1.28 -23.94 12.52
CA ALA A 567 -2.12 -24.23 11.35
C ALA A 567 -3.63 -24.14 11.64
N SER A 568 -4.03 -24.26 12.89
CA SER A 568 -5.42 -24.05 13.33
C SER A 568 -5.72 -22.59 13.72
N GLU A 569 -4.74 -21.70 13.70
CA GLU A 569 -4.95 -20.28 13.98
C GLU A 569 -5.76 -19.62 12.86
N HIS A 570 -6.73 -18.80 13.27
CA HIS A 570 -7.51 -17.99 12.35
C HIS A 570 -6.94 -16.58 12.35
N GLN A 571 -7.00 -15.92 11.20
CA GLN A 571 -6.68 -14.52 11.10
C GLN A 571 -7.70 -13.69 11.88
N LEU A 572 -7.25 -12.83 12.79
CA LEU A 572 -8.07 -11.90 13.56
C LEU A 572 -7.76 -10.44 13.22
N ASN A 573 -6.69 -10.19 12.47
CA ASN A 573 -6.23 -8.86 12.10
C ASN A 573 -6.18 -8.74 10.57
N TYR A 574 -6.90 -7.77 10.03
CA TYR A 574 -7.11 -7.56 8.61
C TYR A 574 -6.75 -6.14 8.20
N THR A 575 -6.63 -5.89 6.92
CA THR A 575 -6.56 -4.54 6.34
C THR A 575 -7.91 -4.15 5.74
N VAL A 576 -8.20 -2.86 5.71
CA VAL A 576 -9.39 -2.31 5.06
C VAL A 576 -9.48 -2.80 3.61
N GLY A 577 -10.68 -3.18 3.17
CA GLY A 577 -10.94 -3.75 1.86
C GLY A 577 -10.78 -5.28 1.78
N GLN A 578 -10.20 -5.93 2.78
CA GLN A 578 -10.14 -7.39 2.84
C GLN A 578 -11.47 -7.99 3.31
N THR A 579 -11.78 -9.17 2.78
CA THR A 579 -12.89 -10.00 3.29
C THR A 579 -12.50 -10.62 4.63
N VAL A 580 -13.27 -10.35 5.66
CA VAL A 580 -13.08 -10.95 6.99
C VAL A 580 -13.75 -12.30 7.04
N VAL A 581 -13.01 -13.32 7.43
CA VAL A 581 -13.50 -14.72 7.55
C VAL A 581 -13.24 -15.19 8.97
N LEU A 582 -14.32 -15.33 9.76
CA LEU A 582 -14.25 -15.81 11.14
C LEU A 582 -14.90 -17.19 11.25
N LYS A 583 -14.25 -18.11 12.00
CA LYS A 583 -14.92 -19.35 12.41
C LYS A 583 -15.89 -19.04 13.55
N PRO A 584 -17.16 -19.44 13.44
CA PRO A 584 -18.06 -19.32 14.57
C PRO A 584 -17.57 -20.19 15.73
N PRO A 585 -17.74 -19.73 16.97
CA PRO A 585 -17.43 -20.52 18.15
C PRO A 585 -18.24 -21.84 18.11
N THR A 586 -17.57 -22.95 18.43
CA THR A 586 -18.18 -24.29 18.48
C THR A 586 -19.37 -24.31 19.43
N GLY A 587 -20.53 -24.78 18.99
CA GLY A 587 -21.74 -24.90 19.79
C GLY A 587 -22.77 -23.79 19.64
N SER A 588 -22.53 -22.78 18.81
CA SER A 588 -23.45 -21.63 18.70
C SER A 588 -24.79 -21.95 18.02
N GLY A 589 -24.90 -22.95 17.16
CA GLY A 589 -26.17 -23.37 16.51
C GLY A 589 -27.01 -22.27 15.86
N ARG A 590 -26.49 -21.03 15.78
CA ARG A 590 -27.24 -19.81 15.43
C ARG A 590 -27.05 -19.43 13.97
N ARG A 591 -28.08 -18.76 13.44
CA ARG A 591 -28.13 -18.36 12.02
C ARG A 591 -27.73 -16.90 11.76
N ALA A 592 -27.48 -16.11 12.81
CA ALA A 592 -27.06 -14.72 12.66
C ALA A 592 -26.17 -14.27 13.81
N TYR A 593 -25.22 -13.40 13.50
CA TYR A 593 -24.31 -12.74 14.43
C TYR A 593 -24.48 -11.24 14.37
N VAL A 594 -24.35 -10.57 15.50
CA VAL A 594 -24.36 -9.11 15.60
C VAL A 594 -22.91 -8.64 15.62
N VAL A 595 -22.55 -7.78 14.68
CA VAL A 595 -21.25 -7.14 14.60
C VAL A 595 -21.39 -5.71 15.06
N THR A 596 -20.57 -5.30 16.02
CA THR A 596 -20.45 -3.91 16.50
C THR A 596 -19.19 -3.29 15.91
N ALA A 597 -19.34 -2.22 15.17
CA ALA A 597 -18.27 -1.44 14.56
C ALA A 597 -17.57 -0.52 15.59
N PRO A 598 -16.41 0.06 15.29
CA PRO A 598 -15.65 0.94 16.19
C PRO A 598 -16.42 2.21 16.61
N ASP A 599 -17.32 2.71 15.77
CA ASP A 599 -18.21 3.86 16.02
C ASP A 599 -19.45 3.52 16.87
N GLY A 600 -19.61 2.21 17.23
CA GLY A 600 -20.75 1.71 17.99
C GLY A 600 -21.95 1.31 17.13
N MET A 601 -21.89 1.47 15.80
CA MET A 601 -22.95 0.97 14.91
C MET A 601 -22.98 -0.56 14.95
N THR A 602 -24.21 -1.12 14.89
CA THR A 602 -24.42 -2.57 14.90
C THR A 602 -25.12 -3.03 13.62
N PHE A 603 -24.67 -4.15 13.08
CA PHE A 603 -25.33 -4.79 11.93
C PHE A 603 -25.33 -6.31 12.10
N SER A 604 -26.31 -6.96 11.47
CA SER A 604 -26.44 -8.43 11.55
C SER A 604 -25.86 -9.10 10.32
N VAL A 605 -25.08 -10.15 10.54
CA VAL A 605 -24.50 -10.97 9.46
C VAL A 605 -25.08 -12.37 9.56
N PRO A 606 -25.84 -12.81 8.54
CA PRO A 606 -26.39 -14.17 8.50
C PRO A 606 -25.30 -15.21 8.21
N THR A 607 -25.50 -16.42 8.70
CA THR A 607 -24.67 -17.59 8.34
C THR A 607 -25.52 -18.65 7.64
N GLU A 608 -24.95 -19.32 6.67
CA GLU A 608 -25.61 -20.40 5.93
C GLU A 608 -25.74 -21.72 6.75
N GLY A 609 -25.11 -21.79 7.93
CA GLY A 609 -25.14 -22.92 8.84
C GLY A 609 -24.23 -22.76 10.06
N PRO A 610 -24.42 -23.58 11.09
CA PRO A 610 -23.74 -23.45 12.38
C PRO A 610 -22.23 -23.72 12.34
N GLN A 611 -21.73 -24.36 11.27
CA GLN A 611 -20.29 -24.63 11.08
C GLN A 611 -19.65 -23.80 9.97
N ASN A 612 -20.45 -23.04 9.22
CA ASN A 612 -19.93 -22.24 8.12
C ASN A 612 -19.24 -20.99 8.64
N PRO A 613 -18.12 -20.57 8.00
CA PRO A 613 -17.43 -19.35 8.42
C PRO A 613 -18.32 -18.12 8.23
N LEU A 614 -18.22 -17.19 9.16
CA LEU A 614 -18.82 -15.87 9.05
C LEU A 614 -17.98 -15.04 8.07
N VAL A 615 -18.59 -14.65 6.95
CA VAL A 615 -17.91 -13.84 5.92
C VAL A 615 -18.48 -12.42 5.96
N ILE A 616 -17.61 -11.43 6.17
CA ILE A 616 -17.98 -10.03 6.26
C ILE A 616 -17.17 -9.25 5.22
N THR A 617 -17.89 -8.52 4.36
CA THR A 617 -17.29 -7.71 3.27
C THR A 617 -17.72 -6.26 3.39
N GLY A 618 -17.01 -5.36 2.70
CA GLY A 618 -17.39 -3.94 2.58
C GLY A 618 -17.09 -3.10 3.81
N LEU A 619 -16.26 -3.58 4.73
CA LEU A 619 -15.84 -2.79 5.89
C LEU A 619 -14.74 -1.80 5.50
N THR A 620 -14.98 -0.52 5.79
CA THR A 620 -14.06 0.57 5.42
C THR A 620 -13.47 1.31 6.63
N GLN A 621 -14.06 1.18 7.82
CA GLN A 621 -13.60 1.88 9.00
C GLN A 621 -12.50 1.09 9.73
N PRO A 622 -11.29 1.64 9.92
CA PRO A 622 -10.28 0.99 10.76
C PRO A 622 -10.70 1.01 12.23
N GLY A 623 -10.33 -0.06 12.95
CA GLY A 623 -10.68 -0.19 14.37
C GLY A 623 -10.94 -1.62 14.80
N ASN A 624 -11.38 -1.76 16.04
CA ASN A 624 -11.72 -3.02 16.68
C ASN A 624 -13.20 -3.34 16.51
N TYR A 625 -13.51 -4.47 15.88
CA TYR A 625 -14.86 -4.97 15.65
C TYR A 625 -15.19 -6.10 16.62
N ARG A 626 -16.36 -6.06 17.20
CA ARG A 626 -16.86 -7.08 18.13
C ARG A 626 -17.96 -7.89 17.46
N VAL A 627 -17.91 -9.20 17.63
CA VAL A 627 -18.89 -10.13 17.06
C VAL A 627 -19.54 -10.89 18.21
N GLN A 628 -20.86 -10.83 18.29
CA GLN A 628 -21.62 -11.50 19.34
C GLN A 628 -22.68 -12.44 18.75
N ALA A 629 -22.78 -13.63 19.34
CA ALA A 629 -23.83 -14.60 19.06
C ALA A 629 -24.74 -14.71 20.27
N GLY A 630 -25.84 -13.97 20.28
CA GLY A 630 -26.86 -13.99 21.33
C GLY A 630 -26.81 -12.80 22.29
N SER A 631 -27.89 -12.67 23.05
CA SER A 631 -28.07 -11.69 24.11
C SER A 631 -28.12 -12.42 25.45
N GLY A 632 -27.05 -12.37 26.25
CA GLY A 632 -27.02 -13.00 27.57
C GLY A 632 -25.58 -13.21 28.07
N PRO A 633 -25.39 -13.60 29.33
CA PRO A 633 -24.06 -13.82 29.91
C PRO A 633 -23.27 -14.95 29.23
N ASP A 634 -23.96 -15.90 28.57
CA ASP A 634 -23.35 -16.97 27.77
C ASP A 634 -23.20 -16.61 26.29
N SER A 635 -23.29 -15.33 25.94
CA SER A 635 -23.10 -14.92 24.55
C SER A 635 -21.65 -15.18 24.12
N LEU A 636 -21.49 -15.98 23.06
CA LEU A 636 -20.19 -16.25 22.45
C LEU A 636 -19.66 -14.97 21.85
N GLU A 637 -18.48 -14.54 22.30
CA GLU A 637 -17.82 -13.35 21.84
C GLU A 637 -16.63 -13.71 20.96
N ALA A 638 -16.58 -13.11 19.78
CA ALA A 638 -15.44 -13.09 18.88
C ALA A 638 -15.11 -11.64 18.53
N GLY A 639 -13.98 -11.42 17.93
CA GLY A 639 -13.58 -10.08 17.49
C GLY A 639 -12.51 -10.14 16.41
N PHE A 640 -12.36 -9.02 15.72
CA PHE A 640 -11.30 -8.80 14.75
C PHE A 640 -10.94 -7.32 14.68
N SER A 641 -9.78 -7.02 14.13
CA SER A 641 -9.33 -5.63 13.93
C SER A 641 -9.08 -5.35 12.47
N LEU A 642 -9.44 -4.14 12.03
CA LEU A 642 -9.11 -3.60 10.71
C LEU A 642 -8.09 -2.49 10.85
N ASN A 643 -7.08 -2.49 9.99
CA ASN A 643 -6.06 -1.46 9.89
C ASN A 643 -5.99 -0.91 8.48
N LEU A 644 -5.53 0.32 8.36
CA LEU A 644 -5.11 0.87 7.07
C LEU A 644 -3.86 0.14 6.59
N ALA A 645 -3.78 -0.16 5.29
CA ALA A 645 -2.54 -0.61 4.71
C ALA A 645 -1.48 0.50 4.82
N PRO A 646 -0.21 0.19 5.15
CA PRO A 646 0.83 1.21 5.30
C PRO A 646 0.97 2.14 4.11
N ASP A 647 0.76 1.63 2.90
CA ASP A 647 0.86 2.41 1.65
C ASP A 647 -0.22 3.49 1.54
N GLN A 648 -1.38 3.33 2.21
CA GLN A 648 -2.46 4.30 2.21
C GLN A 648 -2.14 5.58 2.99
N THR A 649 -1.17 5.53 3.89
CA THR A 649 -0.75 6.66 4.74
C THR A 649 0.68 7.14 4.47
N ARG A 650 1.37 6.60 3.45
CA ARG A 650 2.72 7.03 3.07
C ARG A 650 2.70 8.43 2.49
N LEU A 651 3.60 9.28 2.96
CA LEU A 651 3.72 10.68 2.57
C LEU A 651 4.83 10.95 1.54
N ASP A 652 5.45 9.89 0.99
CA ASP A 652 6.47 10.01 -0.06
C ASP A 652 5.89 10.64 -1.31
N ARG A 653 6.46 11.76 -1.75
CA ARG A 653 5.96 12.54 -2.88
C ARG A 653 6.75 12.26 -4.15
N LEU A 654 6.08 12.42 -5.28
CA LEU A 654 6.72 12.47 -6.59
C LEU A 654 7.36 13.85 -6.80
N ALA A 655 8.61 13.86 -7.27
CA ALA A 655 9.20 15.09 -7.76
C ALA A 655 8.54 15.50 -9.11
N PRO A 656 8.48 16.81 -9.43
CA PRO A 656 7.88 17.28 -10.69
C PRO A 656 8.50 16.63 -11.94
N ASN A 657 9.79 16.37 -11.92
CA ASN A 657 10.49 15.71 -13.03
C ASN A 657 10.06 14.24 -13.17
N GLU A 658 9.96 13.52 -12.05
CA GLU A 658 9.47 12.12 -12.03
C GLU A 658 8.02 12.02 -12.49
N LEU A 659 7.18 13.00 -12.13
CA LEU A 659 5.81 13.04 -12.59
C LEU A 659 5.72 13.22 -14.11
N ASN A 660 6.53 14.13 -14.68
CA ASN A 660 6.58 14.36 -16.13
C ASN A 660 7.08 13.11 -16.87
N GLU A 661 8.07 12.40 -16.31
CA GLU A 661 8.55 11.11 -16.86
C GLU A 661 7.48 10.03 -16.76
N LEU A 662 6.76 9.96 -15.62
CA LEU A 662 5.67 9.00 -15.42
C LEU A 662 4.51 9.22 -16.39
N LEU A 663 4.14 10.47 -16.67
CA LEU A 663 3.03 10.81 -17.52
C LEU A 663 3.39 10.87 -19.00
N GLU A 664 4.69 11.07 -19.34
CA GLU A 664 5.24 11.18 -20.70
C GLU A 664 4.47 12.16 -21.62
N THR A 665 3.71 13.09 -21.06
CA THR A 665 2.89 14.03 -21.83
C THR A 665 3.32 15.47 -21.55
N LYS A 666 3.31 16.29 -22.62
CA LYS A 666 3.55 17.74 -22.51
C LYS A 666 2.27 18.53 -22.16
N ASN A 667 1.12 17.86 -22.08
CA ASN A 667 -0.18 18.50 -21.91
C ASN A 667 -0.63 18.65 -20.45
N VAL A 668 0.15 18.13 -19.48
CA VAL A 668 -0.15 18.26 -18.06
C VAL A 668 0.54 19.51 -17.51
N ARG A 669 -0.24 20.37 -16.87
CA ARG A 669 0.23 21.62 -16.27
C ARG A 669 0.12 21.54 -14.76
N LEU A 670 1.25 21.52 -14.09
CA LEU A 670 1.32 21.52 -12.62
C LEU A 670 1.18 22.94 -12.08
N ALA A 671 0.29 23.15 -11.13
CA ALA A 671 0.12 24.40 -10.41
C ALA A 671 0.04 24.17 -8.90
N ARG A 672 0.61 25.12 -8.13
CA ARG A 672 0.63 25.12 -6.67
C ARG A 672 -0.09 26.31 -6.04
N SER A 673 -0.43 27.29 -6.86
CA SER A 673 -1.11 28.50 -6.42
C SER A 673 -2.25 28.87 -7.37
N ARG A 674 -3.23 29.64 -6.86
CA ARG A 674 -4.33 30.18 -7.68
C ARG A 674 -3.81 31.01 -8.84
N GLN A 675 -2.73 31.76 -8.65
CA GLN A 675 -2.13 32.60 -9.71
C GLN A 675 -1.51 31.73 -10.82
N GLU A 676 -0.87 30.61 -10.47
CA GLU A 676 -0.31 29.68 -11.44
C GLU A 676 -1.42 28.99 -12.24
N ILE A 677 -2.49 28.56 -11.56
CA ILE A 677 -3.66 27.95 -12.23
C ILE A 677 -4.25 28.95 -13.24
N HIS A 678 -4.53 30.18 -12.80
CA HIS A 678 -5.08 31.23 -13.67
C HIS A 678 -4.21 31.48 -14.90
N ARG A 679 -2.87 31.55 -14.71
CA ARG A 679 -1.91 31.69 -15.80
C ARG A 679 -1.96 30.48 -16.76
N HIS A 680 -1.98 29.26 -16.22
CA HIS A 680 -2.01 28.04 -17.03
C HIS A 680 -3.32 27.91 -17.82
N ILE A 681 -4.45 28.26 -17.23
CA ILE A 681 -5.76 28.29 -17.91
C ILE A 681 -5.73 29.34 -19.03
N SER A 682 -5.25 30.57 -18.73
CA SER A 682 -5.15 31.64 -19.72
C SER A 682 -4.27 31.25 -20.90
N VAL A 683 -3.10 30.66 -20.64
CA VAL A 683 -2.20 30.17 -21.71
C VAL A 683 -2.84 28.98 -22.45
N GLY A 684 -3.62 28.14 -21.76
CA GLY A 684 -4.31 26.98 -22.35
C GLY A 684 -5.42 27.40 -23.32
N ARG A 685 -6.20 28.39 -22.90
CA ARG A 685 -7.37 28.89 -23.67
C ARG A 685 -6.98 29.96 -24.70
N VAL A 686 -6.07 30.89 -24.33
CA VAL A 686 -5.72 32.07 -25.15
C VAL A 686 -4.40 31.90 -25.92
N GLY A 687 -3.50 31.02 -25.48
CA GLY A 687 -2.16 30.80 -26.03
C GLY A 687 -1.11 31.80 -25.54
N HIS A 688 0.11 31.73 -26.09
CA HIS A 688 1.20 32.65 -25.74
C HIS A 688 1.06 34.01 -26.39
N GLU A 689 0.96 35.09 -25.59
CA GLU A 689 0.96 36.46 -26.09
C GLU A 689 2.33 36.85 -26.66
N LEU A 690 2.34 37.34 -27.89
CA LEU A 690 3.55 37.89 -28.53
C LEU A 690 3.84 39.35 -28.16
N PHE A 691 2.97 40.00 -27.35
CA PHE A 691 3.06 41.38 -26.93
C PHE A 691 4.42 41.78 -26.36
N PRO A 692 5.05 41.04 -25.38
CA PRO A 692 6.36 41.44 -24.84
C PRO A 692 7.48 41.44 -25.88
N PHE A 693 7.43 40.46 -26.79
CA PHE A 693 8.42 40.36 -27.88
C PHE A 693 8.26 41.49 -28.89
N LEU A 694 6.98 41.80 -29.28
CA LEU A 694 6.70 42.88 -30.23
C LEU A 694 7.08 44.26 -29.67
N ILE A 695 6.83 44.52 -28.38
CA ILE A 695 7.27 45.77 -27.72
C ILE A 695 8.78 45.87 -27.72
N GLY A 696 9.51 44.81 -27.43
CA GLY A 696 10.98 44.78 -27.52
C GLY A 696 11.47 45.11 -28.92
N LEU A 697 10.81 44.54 -29.94
CA LEU A 697 11.13 44.82 -31.35
C LEU A 697 10.84 46.31 -31.73
N VAL A 698 9.74 46.88 -31.25
CA VAL A 698 9.41 48.33 -31.41
C VAL A 698 10.49 49.20 -30.79
N ALA A 699 10.94 48.90 -29.57
CA ALA A 699 12.01 49.61 -28.89
C ALA A 699 13.33 49.53 -29.67
N CYS A 700 13.68 48.36 -30.21
CA CYS A 700 14.89 48.17 -31.03
C CYS A 700 14.81 48.98 -32.36
N LEU A 701 13.68 48.92 -33.03
CA LEU A 701 13.47 49.69 -34.28
C LEU A 701 13.47 51.20 -34.05
N TRP A 702 12.86 51.66 -32.97
CA TRP A 702 12.91 53.08 -32.58
C TRP A 702 14.31 53.55 -32.24
N GLY A 703 15.08 52.70 -31.48
CA GLY A 703 16.50 52.98 -31.27
C GLY A 703 17.32 53.02 -32.56
N ALA A 704 17.05 52.15 -33.52
CA ALA A 704 17.72 52.17 -34.81
C ALA A 704 17.34 53.41 -35.61
N GLU A 705 16.04 53.83 -35.59
CA GLU A 705 15.59 55.09 -36.24
C GLU A 705 16.34 56.28 -35.63
N LEU A 706 16.43 56.40 -34.31
CA LEU A 706 17.14 57.48 -33.64
C LEU A 706 18.63 57.50 -34.00
N LEU A 707 19.30 56.38 -34.07
CA LEU A 707 20.70 56.28 -34.47
C LEU A 707 20.92 56.72 -35.92
N VAL A 708 20.05 56.25 -36.83
CA VAL A 708 20.12 56.63 -38.23
C VAL A 708 19.78 58.11 -38.42
N ALA A 709 18.79 58.65 -37.72
CA ALA A 709 18.41 60.05 -37.76
C ALA A 709 19.50 60.94 -37.22
N ASN A 710 20.13 60.59 -36.04
CA ASN A 710 21.16 61.36 -35.43
C ASN A 710 22.46 61.40 -36.27
N ARG A 711 22.77 60.30 -36.96
CA ARG A 711 23.92 60.25 -37.89
C ARG A 711 23.63 61.04 -39.20
N PHE A 712 22.36 61.21 -39.56
CA PHE A 712 21.94 62.00 -40.71
C PHE A 712 22.09 63.49 -40.49
N TYR A 713 21.95 64.01 -39.27
CA TYR A 713 22.09 65.42 -38.90
C TYR A 713 23.51 65.83 -38.50
N LYS A 714 24.42 64.89 -38.34
CA LYS A 714 25.83 65.13 -38.01
C LYS A 714 26.77 65.14 -39.22
N ASP A 715 26.37 64.56 -40.36
CA ASP A 715 27.03 64.60 -41.67
C ASP A 715 26.34 65.67 -42.56
#